data_54b3ca5f4a0fec5c8785dd45750e28e4
#
_entry.id   54b3ca5f4a0fec5c8785dd45750e28e4
#
_cell.length_a   1.000
_cell.length_b   1.000
_cell.length_c   1.000
_cell.angle_alpha   90.00
_cell.angle_beta   90.00
_cell.angle_gamma   90.00
#
_symmetry.space_group_name_H-M   'P 1'
#
loop_
_entity.id
_entity.type
_entity.pdbx_description
1 polymer ?
#
loop_
_entity_poly.entity_id
_entity_poly.type
_entity_poly.pdbx_seq_one_letter_code
_entity_poly.pdbx_strand_id
1 'polypeptide(L)'
;MLQKIGFQPGINKQVTATAAEGQWIDCDNVRFRYSTPEKIGGWKQLGADNVTGAARALHQFTNSEGRKYSIIGTNRILYAYSGGVFYDIHPLVDPSGTTLTNAFTTINGSTEVTINFSGDHNIQAGDIVLLDNFSSITNSNFGASDFDDIRFMATTVPASNKITITMPSAETGSGASSASGGIRVRKYYHVGPDVQAKGDGWSLGSWGGTEVGAFTTVLSADINAVTTTITLNDTSQLPSSGDSFIQIGTEEIQYTGISGNTLTGVTRGVRNTTAASHSAGATVTNTSSFVAWDGSATGDLTLEPGMWSIDNFGDKAICLIVDGEVFEWNSTATNATSNRATIISGAPTASRHMLVSTPDRHLVFFGTETTIGTKSTQDDMFIRFSSQEDINTYTPTATNTAGTQRLADGSRIMGAIRGRDAIYVYTDTALFLQRFVGQPFTFAFVQAGTNCGLAGKNAAVEVDGAAYWFSENGFFKYAGALESLPFLVEDFVYDDINLEHGNQMITVGLNNLFGEIMWFYPTANSSVVNRMVCYNYQDSSARRPIWTVGTLARTTWADSAVFGKPHALEYDADGVEGSTSSTYVQGNTDGISTYYQHETGTDQVKGGTVTAIQANILSGDFDITQRVIRGAQTNIADLRGDGEFMMKIRRFIPDFVSQTGNTQITLNLKNYSNDTAASSSLGPFTVTSSTTKVDTRARARAIALKVENTSTAQDWKLGTFRLDLQADGRR
;
A
#
# COMPACT_ATOMS: atom_id res chain seq x y z
N MET A 1 45.19 -22.00 -12.24
CA MET A 1 45.63 -20.60 -12.02
C MET A 1 44.59 -19.94 -11.14
N LEU A 2 44.99 -19.31 -10.05
CA LEU A 2 44.08 -18.63 -9.14
C LEU A 2 43.75 -17.24 -9.68
N GLN A 3 42.47 -16.93 -9.90
CA GLN A 3 42.01 -15.65 -10.43
C GLN A 3 40.99 -14.99 -9.52
N LYS A 4 41.04 -13.65 -9.43
CA LYS A 4 40.05 -12.84 -8.77
C LYS A 4 38.85 -12.64 -9.70
N ILE A 5 37.68 -12.86 -9.18
CA ILE A 5 36.40 -12.55 -9.86
C ILE A 5 35.78 -11.35 -9.18
N GLY A 6 35.50 -10.34 -9.92
CA GLY A 6 34.81 -9.14 -9.43
C GLY A 6 33.65 -8.82 -10.35
N PHE A 7 32.56 -8.35 -9.74
CA PHE A 7 31.35 -7.96 -10.46
C PHE A 7 31.05 -6.48 -10.22
N GLN A 8 30.46 -5.84 -11.20
CA GLN A 8 29.98 -4.47 -11.05
C GLN A 8 28.79 -4.43 -10.09
N PRO A 9 28.66 -3.41 -9.24
CA PRO A 9 27.51 -3.25 -8.35
C PRO A 9 26.25 -2.97 -9.14
N GLY A 10 25.10 -3.38 -8.60
CA GLY A 10 23.79 -3.26 -9.22
C GLY A 10 23.40 -4.48 -10.03
N ILE A 11 22.09 -4.64 -10.24
CA ILE A 11 21.48 -5.74 -10.99
C ILE A 11 21.18 -5.27 -12.41
N ASN A 12 21.44 -6.11 -13.40
CA ASN A 12 21.09 -5.87 -14.79
C ASN A 12 20.20 -7.02 -15.29
N LYS A 13 18.93 -6.71 -15.55
CA LYS A 13 17.95 -7.65 -16.10
C LYS A 13 17.58 -7.34 -17.57
N GLN A 14 18.21 -6.33 -18.18
CA GLN A 14 17.93 -5.92 -19.56
C GLN A 14 18.69 -6.75 -20.62
N VAL A 15 19.60 -7.58 -20.17
CA VAL A 15 20.40 -8.41 -21.07
C VAL A 15 20.39 -9.86 -20.63
N THR A 16 20.76 -10.77 -21.54
CA THR A 16 20.87 -12.20 -21.19
C THR A 16 21.97 -12.44 -20.17
N ALA A 17 21.87 -13.55 -19.42
CA ALA A 17 22.87 -13.90 -18.41
C ALA A 17 24.31 -13.95 -18.99
N THR A 18 24.47 -14.39 -20.23
CA THR A 18 25.76 -14.44 -20.93
C THR A 18 26.26 -13.05 -21.32
N ALA A 19 25.35 -12.13 -21.73
CA ALA A 19 25.72 -10.78 -22.07
C ALA A 19 26.03 -9.92 -20.82
N ALA A 20 25.54 -10.33 -19.65
CA ALA A 20 25.78 -9.72 -18.35
C ALA A 20 27.08 -10.17 -17.68
N GLU A 21 28.08 -10.59 -18.47
CA GLU A 21 29.37 -11.00 -17.92
C GLU A 21 30.00 -9.88 -17.08
N GLY A 22 30.43 -10.22 -15.86
CA GLY A 22 30.98 -9.27 -14.90
C GLY A 22 29.93 -8.40 -14.18
N GLN A 23 28.64 -8.70 -14.33
CA GLN A 23 27.54 -8.06 -13.64
C GLN A 23 26.72 -9.06 -12.81
N TRP A 24 25.91 -8.54 -11.91
CA TRP A 24 24.89 -9.31 -11.23
C TRP A 24 23.58 -9.23 -12.02
N ILE A 25 22.82 -10.34 -12.05
CA ILE A 25 21.57 -10.43 -12.84
C ILE A 25 20.34 -10.61 -11.97
N ASP A 26 20.50 -11.02 -10.72
CA ASP A 26 19.38 -11.22 -9.80
C ASP A 26 19.80 -11.08 -8.35
N CYS A 27 18.88 -10.60 -7.52
CA CYS A 27 19.04 -10.60 -6.07
C CYS A 27 17.68 -10.57 -5.36
N ASP A 28 17.68 -10.96 -4.10
CA ASP A 28 16.60 -10.74 -3.15
C ASP A 28 17.20 -10.41 -1.78
N ASN A 29 16.67 -9.39 -1.09
CA ASN A 29 17.12 -8.92 0.22
C ASN A 29 18.64 -8.61 0.29
N VAL A 30 19.17 -8.05 -0.78
CA VAL A 30 20.59 -7.66 -0.92
C VAL A 30 20.68 -6.19 -1.32
N ARG A 31 21.63 -5.49 -0.71
CA ARG A 31 22.02 -4.11 -1.08
C ARG A 31 23.47 -4.05 -1.53
N PHE A 32 23.82 -2.97 -2.19
CA PHE A 32 25.22 -2.66 -2.50
C PHE A 32 25.70 -1.49 -1.64
N ARG A 33 26.79 -1.70 -0.93
CA ARG A 33 27.43 -0.66 -0.12
C ARG A 33 28.91 -0.65 -0.41
N TYR A 34 29.44 0.51 -0.79
CA TYR A 34 30.84 0.65 -1.25
C TYR A 34 31.17 -0.35 -2.36
N SER A 35 30.26 -0.49 -3.31
CA SER A 35 30.37 -1.41 -4.47
C SER A 35 30.39 -2.90 -4.13
N THR A 36 30.16 -3.30 -2.90
CA THR A 36 30.08 -4.71 -2.48
C THR A 36 28.66 -5.11 -2.09
N PRO A 37 28.18 -6.29 -2.50
CA PRO A 37 26.86 -6.76 -2.09
C PRO A 37 26.90 -7.23 -0.64
N GLU A 38 25.86 -6.85 0.11
CA GLU A 38 25.64 -7.30 1.48
C GLU A 38 24.16 -7.60 1.69
N LYS A 39 23.84 -8.50 2.61
CA LYS A 39 22.48 -8.75 3.05
C LYS A 39 21.90 -7.50 3.70
N ILE A 40 20.61 -7.21 3.49
CA ILE A 40 19.92 -6.11 4.20
C ILE A 40 19.78 -6.43 5.69
N GLY A 41 19.66 -5.39 6.51
CA GLY A 41 19.42 -5.51 7.94
C GLY A 41 18.06 -6.16 8.26
N GLY A 42 17.94 -6.71 9.48
CA GLY A 42 16.71 -7.29 9.97
C GLY A 42 15.67 -6.24 10.37
N TRP A 43 14.47 -6.71 10.74
CA TRP A 43 13.41 -5.86 11.26
C TRP A 43 12.68 -6.53 12.42
N LYS A 44 12.21 -5.68 13.34
CA LYS A 44 11.53 -6.10 14.55
C LYS A 44 10.20 -5.39 14.67
N GLN A 45 9.14 -6.15 14.97
CA GLN A 45 7.82 -5.61 15.30
C GLN A 45 7.90 -4.66 16.50
N LEU A 46 7.23 -3.53 16.38
CA LEU A 46 7.01 -2.54 17.40
C LEU A 46 5.58 -2.64 17.94
N GLY A 47 5.47 -2.52 19.27
CA GLY A 47 4.21 -2.78 19.96
C GLY A 47 3.92 -4.27 20.10
N ALA A 48 2.93 -4.60 20.94
CA ALA A 48 2.45 -5.96 21.14
C ALA A 48 1.38 -6.34 20.13
N ASP A 49 0.63 -5.35 19.66
CA ASP A 49 -0.53 -5.47 18.79
C ASP A 49 -0.18 -5.15 17.32
N ASN A 50 -1.02 -5.55 16.40
CA ASN A 50 -1.04 -5.08 15.03
C ASN A 50 -2.07 -3.95 14.90
N VAL A 51 -2.17 -3.28 13.76
CA VAL A 51 -3.22 -2.29 13.52
C VAL A 51 -4.24 -2.83 12.52
N THR A 52 -5.52 -2.59 12.78
CA THR A 52 -6.63 -3.06 11.94
C THR A 52 -6.62 -2.37 10.59
N GLY A 53 -6.70 -3.15 9.52
CA GLY A 53 -6.76 -2.69 8.14
C GLY A 53 -5.41 -2.42 7.50
N ALA A 54 -5.45 -1.97 6.25
CA ALA A 54 -4.28 -1.67 5.42
C ALA A 54 -3.74 -0.27 5.72
N ALA A 55 -2.56 -0.20 6.37
CA ALA A 55 -1.90 1.06 6.67
C ALA A 55 -1.18 1.60 5.43
N ARG A 56 -1.53 2.83 4.99
CA ARG A 56 -0.94 3.49 3.81
C ARG A 56 -0.46 4.90 4.06
N ALA A 57 -0.56 5.37 5.29
CA ALA A 57 0.00 6.64 5.70
C ALA A 57 0.76 6.47 7.01
N LEU A 58 1.96 7.00 7.05
CA LEU A 58 2.83 7.01 8.22
C LEU A 58 3.54 8.36 8.29
N HIS A 59 3.25 9.13 9.31
CA HIS A 59 3.93 10.39 9.57
C HIS A 59 4.53 10.39 10.98
N GLN A 60 5.79 10.80 11.08
CA GLN A 60 6.52 10.82 12.35
C GLN A 60 6.94 12.24 12.70
N PHE A 61 6.71 12.64 13.95
CA PHE A 61 7.16 13.92 14.46
C PHE A 61 7.48 13.87 15.94
N THR A 62 8.21 14.89 16.42
CA THR A 62 8.47 15.13 17.83
C THR A 62 7.73 16.40 18.24
N ASN A 63 6.94 16.33 19.30
CA ASN A 63 6.23 17.51 19.80
C ASN A 63 7.16 18.43 20.63
N SER A 64 6.67 19.59 21.05
CA SER A 64 7.41 20.58 21.83
C SER A 64 7.84 20.06 23.20
N GLU A 65 7.21 19.02 23.73
CA GLU A 65 7.60 18.35 24.99
C GLU A 65 8.69 17.28 24.78
N GLY A 66 9.17 17.07 23.53
CA GLY A 66 10.16 16.06 23.19
C GLY A 66 9.61 14.64 23.05
N ARG A 67 8.30 14.45 23.09
CA ARG A 67 7.67 13.14 22.87
C ARG A 67 7.59 12.85 21.37
N LYS A 68 7.91 11.61 21.02
CA LYS A 68 7.90 11.11 19.65
C LYS A 68 6.62 10.35 19.35
N TYR A 69 6.02 10.67 18.23
CA TYR A 69 4.79 10.03 17.75
C TYR A 69 4.96 9.53 16.31
N SER A 70 4.34 8.40 16.04
CA SER A 70 4.04 7.94 14.69
C SER A 70 2.52 7.95 14.49
N ILE A 71 2.03 8.74 13.58
CA ILE A 71 0.61 8.74 13.19
C ILE A 71 0.46 7.77 12.03
N ILE A 72 -0.40 6.79 12.20
CA ILE A 72 -0.61 5.68 11.25
C ILE A 72 -2.05 5.72 10.77
N GLY A 73 -2.25 5.93 9.48
CA GLY A 73 -3.55 5.90 8.84
C GLY A 73 -3.78 4.58 8.11
N THR A 74 -4.78 3.83 8.56
CA THR A 74 -5.26 2.63 7.84
C THR A 74 -6.55 2.97 7.08
N ASN A 75 -6.99 2.08 6.19
CA ASN A 75 -8.29 2.21 5.54
C ASN A 75 -9.48 2.12 6.51
N ARG A 76 -9.22 1.81 7.79
CA ARG A 76 -10.26 1.67 8.83
C ARG A 76 -10.10 2.65 9.98
N ILE A 77 -8.91 2.76 10.56
CA ILE A 77 -8.68 3.52 11.80
C ILE A 77 -7.40 4.37 11.69
N LEU A 78 -7.42 5.53 12.31
CA LEU A 78 -6.28 6.40 12.51
C LEU A 78 -5.70 6.16 13.91
N TYR A 79 -4.42 5.80 13.98
CA TYR A 79 -3.72 5.54 15.23
C TYR A 79 -2.60 6.53 15.50
N ALA A 80 -2.37 6.83 16.77
CA ALA A 80 -1.12 7.42 17.26
C ALA A 80 -0.31 6.34 17.98
N TYR A 81 0.93 6.11 17.58
CA TYR A 81 1.85 5.22 18.27
C TYR A 81 2.87 6.02 19.08
N SER A 82 3.00 5.70 20.34
CA SER A 82 4.02 6.28 21.23
C SER A 82 4.28 5.33 22.41
N GLY A 83 5.54 5.21 22.83
CA GLY A 83 5.90 4.42 24.00
C GLY A 83 5.60 2.91 23.90
N GLY A 84 5.47 2.37 22.70
CA GLY A 84 5.18 0.93 22.48
C GLY A 84 3.70 0.60 22.38
N VAL A 85 2.79 1.58 22.43
CA VAL A 85 1.33 1.39 22.44
C VAL A 85 0.69 2.14 21.28
N PHE A 86 -0.35 1.55 20.68
CA PHE A 86 -1.22 2.19 19.71
C PHE A 86 -2.43 2.80 20.41
N TYR A 87 -2.72 4.04 20.10
CA TYR A 87 -3.88 4.78 20.60
C TYR A 87 -4.83 5.06 19.44
N ASP A 88 -6.09 4.72 19.59
CA ASP A 88 -7.13 5.02 18.62
C ASP A 88 -7.52 6.50 18.70
N ILE A 89 -7.03 7.28 17.76
CA ILE A 89 -7.33 8.71 17.64
C ILE A 89 -8.29 9.01 16.48
N HIS A 90 -8.91 7.98 15.90
CA HIS A 90 -9.82 8.12 14.77
C HIS A 90 -11.00 9.04 15.10
N PRO A 91 -11.35 10.00 14.24
CA PRO A 91 -12.46 10.90 14.47
C PRO A 91 -13.81 10.19 14.41
N LEU A 92 -14.78 10.68 15.17
CA LEU A 92 -16.15 10.21 15.18
C LEU A 92 -17.06 11.21 14.48
N VAL A 93 -17.99 10.71 13.67
CA VAL A 93 -18.99 11.54 12.94
C VAL A 93 -19.86 12.32 13.92
N ASP A 94 -20.31 11.64 14.97
CA ASP A 94 -21.00 12.25 16.11
C ASP A 94 -20.35 11.74 17.41
N PRO A 95 -19.48 12.53 18.05
CA PRO A 95 -18.89 12.15 19.34
C PRO A 95 -19.91 11.93 20.46
N SER A 96 -21.06 12.58 20.40
CA SER A 96 -22.17 12.38 21.37
C SER A 96 -22.81 11.01 21.18
N GLY A 97 -22.84 10.52 19.95
CA GLY A 97 -23.45 9.27 19.55
C GLY A 97 -24.97 9.27 19.58
N THR A 98 -25.54 8.31 18.90
CA THR A 98 -27.00 8.05 18.92
C THR A 98 -27.34 7.13 20.08
N THR A 99 -28.21 7.55 20.96
CA THR A 99 -28.71 6.73 22.08
C THR A 99 -29.93 5.95 21.62
N LEU A 100 -29.88 4.61 21.77
CA LEU A 100 -30.91 3.67 21.35
C LEU A 100 -31.49 2.94 22.55
N THR A 101 -32.78 2.68 22.52
CA THR A 101 -33.47 1.85 23.51
C THR A 101 -34.12 0.66 22.81
N ASN A 102 -34.08 -0.52 23.43
CA ASN A 102 -34.62 -1.77 22.85
C ASN A 102 -34.06 -2.06 21.45
N ALA A 103 -32.76 -1.80 21.26
CA ALA A 103 -32.15 -1.74 19.95
C ALA A 103 -31.67 -3.08 19.39
N PHE A 104 -31.48 -4.10 20.22
CA PHE A 104 -30.86 -5.36 19.78
C PHE A 104 -31.89 -6.44 19.48
N THR A 105 -31.62 -7.21 18.43
CA THR A 105 -32.33 -8.43 18.10
C THR A 105 -31.31 -9.53 17.86
N THR A 106 -31.46 -10.64 18.63
CA THR A 106 -30.62 -11.83 18.53
C THR A 106 -31.43 -13.03 18.06
N ILE A 107 -30.77 -14.00 17.43
CA ILE A 107 -31.37 -15.24 16.94
C ILE A 107 -30.60 -16.42 17.54
N ASN A 108 -31.29 -17.35 18.17
CA ASN A 108 -30.68 -18.57 18.74
C ASN A 108 -29.87 -19.33 17.67
N GLY A 109 -28.63 -19.66 17.98
CA GLY A 109 -27.70 -20.34 17.09
C GLY A 109 -26.98 -19.43 16.09
N SER A 110 -27.28 -18.11 16.04
CA SER A 110 -26.62 -17.16 15.18
C SER A 110 -25.53 -16.38 15.91
N THR A 111 -24.45 -16.03 15.20
CA THR A 111 -23.44 -15.07 15.64
C THR A 111 -23.81 -13.63 15.25
N GLU A 112 -24.84 -13.42 14.46
CA GLU A 112 -25.29 -12.10 14.03
C GLU A 112 -26.22 -11.46 15.07
N VAL A 113 -25.96 -10.19 15.35
CA VAL A 113 -26.81 -9.34 16.17
C VAL A 113 -27.25 -8.15 15.34
N THR A 114 -28.56 -7.92 15.26
CA THR A 114 -29.13 -6.75 14.58
C THR A 114 -29.28 -5.58 15.55
N ILE A 115 -28.80 -4.42 15.17
CA ILE A 115 -28.99 -3.16 15.88
C ILE A 115 -30.06 -2.34 15.14
N ASN A 116 -31.14 -1.98 15.82
CA ASN A 116 -32.28 -1.24 15.29
C ASN A 116 -32.18 0.22 15.72
N PHE A 117 -32.18 1.12 14.77
CA PHE A 117 -32.21 2.58 14.97
C PHE A 117 -33.65 3.09 14.90
N SER A 118 -33.91 4.23 15.53
CA SER A 118 -35.22 4.91 15.45
C SER A 118 -35.46 5.67 14.14
N GLY A 119 -34.43 5.83 13.33
CA GLY A 119 -34.45 6.51 12.03
C GLY A 119 -33.23 6.10 11.21
N ASP A 120 -33.00 6.77 10.08
CA ASP A 120 -31.87 6.52 9.19
C ASP A 120 -30.55 6.83 9.90
N HIS A 121 -29.59 5.90 9.78
CA HIS A 121 -28.32 5.95 10.52
C HIS A 121 -27.10 6.32 9.65
N ASN A 122 -27.20 6.33 8.32
CA ASN A 122 -26.11 6.62 7.38
C ASN A 122 -24.83 5.77 7.60
N ILE A 123 -24.97 4.55 8.14
CA ILE A 123 -23.90 3.57 8.29
C ILE A 123 -23.93 2.65 7.09
N GLN A 124 -22.77 2.35 6.50
CA GLN A 124 -22.62 1.42 5.40
C GLN A 124 -22.01 0.12 5.90
N ALA A 125 -22.16 -0.97 5.14
CA ALA A 125 -21.43 -2.20 5.41
C ALA A 125 -19.92 -1.94 5.35
N GLY A 126 -19.17 -2.49 6.32
CA GLY A 126 -17.75 -2.20 6.49
C GLY A 126 -17.43 -0.96 7.34
N ASP A 127 -18.39 -0.12 7.70
CA ASP A 127 -18.18 0.97 8.65
C ASP A 127 -17.93 0.45 10.05
N ILE A 128 -17.12 1.16 10.83
CA ILE A 128 -16.87 0.84 12.24
C ILE A 128 -17.79 1.66 13.13
N VAL A 129 -18.39 1.00 14.10
CA VAL A 129 -19.17 1.59 15.18
C VAL A 129 -18.57 1.24 16.53
N LEU A 130 -18.54 2.20 17.42
CA LEU A 130 -18.19 2.00 18.82
C LEU A 130 -19.47 1.98 19.65
N LEU A 131 -19.66 0.91 20.39
CA LEU A 131 -20.79 0.75 21.29
C LEU A 131 -20.35 1.04 22.72
N ASP A 132 -21.12 1.79 23.46
CA ASP A 132 -20.90 2.00 24.88
C ASP A 132 -22.22 2.21 25.64
N ASN A 133 -22.12 2.27 26.97
CA ASN A 133 -23.27 2.40 27.87
C ASN A 133 -24.26 1.25 27.75
N PHE A 134 -23.75 0.06 27.46
CA PHE A 134 -24.57 -1.16 27.36
C PHE A 134 -24.85 -1.76 28.74
N SER A 135 -26.04 -2.27 28.97
CA SER A 135 -26.39 -2.96 30.23
C SER A 135 -26.67 -4.46 30.08
N SER A 136 -27.65 -4.83 29.29
CA SER A 136 -27.99 -6.26 29.07
C SER A 136 -28.97 -6.45 27.90
N ILE A 137 -28.98 -7.67 27.34
CA ILE A 137 -30.06 -8.17 26.46
C ILE A 137 -30.85 -9.24 27.22
N THR A 138 -32.18 -9.15 27.19
CA THR A 138 -33.04 -10.14 27.82
C THR A 138 -33.03 -11.44 27.00
N ASN A 139 -32.92 -12.59 27.66
CA ASN A 139 -32.84 -13.92 27.03
C ASN A 139 -31.64 -14.10 26.07
N SER A 140 -30.51 -13.50 26.39
CA SER A 140 -29.28 -13.60 25.67
C SER A 140 -28.16 -14.05 26.58
N ASN A 141 -27.15 -14.72 26.01
CA ASN A 141 -25.88 -15.01 26.69
C ASN A 141 -24.88 -13.85 26.61
N PHE A 142 -25.19 -12.83 25.84
CA PHE A 142 -24.33 -11.63 25.72
C PHE A 142 -24.58 -10.66 26.87
N GLY A 143 -23.49 -10.21 27.48
CA GLY A 143 -23.48 -9.25 28.59
C GLY A 143 -22.89 -7.89 28.20
N ALA A 144 -22.78 -7.01 29.19
CA ALA A 144 -22.21 -5.70 28.99
C ALA A 144 -20.76 -5.75 28.44
N SER A 145 -19.97 -6.69 28.95
CA SER A 145 -18.55 -6.86 28.52
C SER A 145 -18.37 -7.25 27.05
N ASP A 146 -19.43 -7.72 26.41
CA ASP A 146 -19.38 -8.14 25.01
C ASP A 146 -19.62 -6.99 24.03
N PHE A 147 -20.07 -5.82 24.54
CA PHE A 147 -20.42 -4.65 23.73
C PHE A 147 -19.79 -3.35 24.21
N ASP A 148 -19.61 -3.17 25.53
CA ASP A 148 -19.27 -1.87 26.11
C ASP A 148 -17.81 -1.50 25.79
N ASP A 149 -17.61 -0.33 25.18
CA ASP A 149 -16.32 0.16 24.67
C ASP A 149 -15.67 -0.75 23.61
N ILE A 150 -16.47 -1.59 22.91
CA ILE A 150 -15.99 -2.45 21.84
C ILE A 150 -16.33 -1.85 20.49
N ARG A 151 -15.36 -1.95 19.56
CA ARG A 151 -15.50 -1.57 18.16
C ARG A 151 -16.04 -2.75 17.37
N PHE A 152 -17.09 -2.51 16.59
CA PHE A 152 -17.67 -3.50 15.69
C PHE A 152 -17.64 -2.99 14.26
N MET A 153 -17.40 -3.88 13.32
CA MET A 153 -17.67 -3.61 11.91
C MET A 153 -19.13 -3.92 11.62
N ALA A 154 -19.84 -3.00 10.97
CA ALA A 154 -21.17 -3.25 10.43
C ALA A 154 -21.07 -4.28 9.30
N THR A 155 -21.50 -5.51 9.54
CA THR A 155 -21.37 -6.61 8.58
C THR A 155 -22.31 -6.43 7.41
N THR A 156 -23.58 -6.08 7.69
CA THR A 156 -24.58 -5.77 6.67
C THR A 156 -25.47 -4.60 7.11
N VAL A 157 -26.17 -4.02 6.16
CA VAL A 157 -27.18 -2.97 6.37
C VAL A 157 -28.50 -3.46 5.79
N PRO A 158 -29.31 -4.24 6.57
CA PRO A 158 -30.55 -4.80 6.07
C PRO A 158 -31.65 -3.76 5.78
N ALA A 159 -31.55 -2.58 6.36
CA ALA A 159 -32.46 -1.45 6.09
C ALA A 159 -31.77 -0.14 6.54
N SER A 160 -32.30 1.00 6.09
CA SER A 160 -31.76 2.32 6.46
C SER A 160 -31.71 2.61 7.96
N ASN A 161 -32.51 1.86 8.73
CA ASN A 161 -32.59 1.92 10.18
C ASN A 161 -32.08 0.66 10.90
N LYS A 162 -31.31 -0.19 10.23
CA LYS A 162 -30.79 -1.45 10.82
C LYS A 162 -29.38 -1.74 10.31
N ILE A 163 -28.53 -2.19 11.22
CA ILE A 163 -27.24 -2.78 10.88
C ILE A 163 -27.12 -4.14 11.53
N THR A 164 -26.30 -5.03 10.98
CA THR A 164 -25.88 -6.27 11.66
C THR A 164 -24.41 -6.17 12.05
N ILE A 165 -24.08 -6.77 13.19
CA ILE A 165 -22.72 -6.97 13.68
C ILE A 165 -22.52 -8.45 13.97
N THR A 166 -21.28 -8.92 13.89
CA THR A 166 -20.95 -10.33 14.15
C THR A 166 -20.28 -10.48 15.51
N MET A 167 -20.82 -11.37 16.34
CA MET A 167 -20.28 -11.71 17.65
C MET A 167 -19.27 -12.86 17.55
N PRO A 168 -18.35 -13.01 18.52
CA PRO A 168 -17.36 -14.10 18.51
C PRO A 168 -17.95 -15.49 18.78
N SER A 169 -19.14 -15.55 19.35
CA SER A 169 -19.84 -16.79 19.66
C SER A 169 -21.30 -16.72 19.26
N ALA A 170 -21.92 -17.86 19.03
CA ALA A 170 -23.36 -17.93 18.73
C ALA A 170 -24.21 -17.60 19.95
N GLU A 171 -25.33 -16.96 19.72
CA GLU A 171 -26.39 -16.72 20.72
C GLU A 171 -27.04 -18.03 21.14
N THR A 172 -27.35 -18.20 22.43
CA THR A 172 -28.06 -19.38 22.99
C THR A 172 -29.54 -19.13 23.25
N GLY A 173 -30.00 -17.91 23.04
CA GLY A 173 -31.41 -17.52 23.18
C GLY A 173 -31.91 -16.69 22.04
N SER A 174 -33.21 -16.59 21.84
CA SER A 174 -33.81 -15.65 20.89
C SER A 174 -34.33 -14.46 21.68
N GLY A 175 -33.54 -13.44 21.79
CA GLY A 175 -33.85 -12.23 22.52
C GLY A 175 -34.23 -11.07 21.60
N ALA A 176 -35.37 -10.45 21.84
CA ALA A 176 -35.60 -9.08 21.41
C ALA A 176 -35.30 -8.22 22.63
N SER A 177 -34.35 -7.37 22.48
CA SER A 177 -33.62 -6.74 23.53
C SER A 177 -34.24 -5.71 24.33
N SER A 178 -33.84 -5.50 25.52
CA SER A 178 -33.84 -4.16 26.09
C SER A 178 -32.55 -3.91 26.86
N ALA A 179 -31.78 -2.98 26.39
CA ALA A 179 -30.89 -2.31 27.30
C ALA A 179 -31.71 -1.31 28.12
N SER A 180 -31.83 -1.54 29.42
CA SER A 180 -32.33 -0.51 30.32
C SER A 180 -31.24 0.53 30.46
N GLY A 181 -31.43 1.73 29.88
CA GLY A 181 -30.49 2.82 30.03
C GLY A 181 -30.00 3.46 28.70
N GLY A 182 -30.31 2.86 27.59
CA GLY A 182 -29.94 3.34 26.28
C GLY A 182 -28.49 3.08 25.93
N ILE A 183 -28.27 2.37 24.83
CA ILE A 183 -26.96 2.13 24.24
C ILE A 183 -26.59 3.31 23.40
N ARG A 184 -25.33 3.71 23.50
CA ARG A 184 -24.81 4.76 22.64
C ARG A 184 -24.01 4.12 21.51
N VAL A 185 -24.39 4.46 20.26
CA VAL A 185 -23.70 4.04 19.03
C VAL A 185 -22.99 5.25 18.45
N ARG A 186 -21.68 5.14 18.29
CA ARG A 186 -20.81 6.19 17.72
C ARG A 186 -20.15 5.69 16.45
N LYS A 187 -20.44 6.33 15.31
CA LYS A 187 -19.89 5.99 14.01
C LYS A 187 -18.51 6.61 13.82
N TYR A 188 -17.57 5.82 13.31
CA TYR A 188 -16.29 6.29 12.80
C TYR A 188 -16.46 6.93 11.42
N TYR A 189 -15.62 7.92 11.09
CA TYR A 189 -15.58 8.41 9.72
C TYR A 189 -15.14 7.28 8.78
N HIS A 190 -15.85 7.18 7.66
CA HIS A 190 -15.51 6.19 6.64
C HIS A 190 -14.23 6.61 5.90
N VAL A 191 -13.31 5.68 5.67
CA VAL A 191 -12.05 5.96 4.95
C VAL A 191 -12.08 5.33 3.56
N GLY A 192 -12.41 4.04 3.45
CA GLY A 192 -12.51 3.35 2.17
C GLY A 192 -12.10 1.89 2.23
N PRO A 193 -12.02 1.21 1.08
CA PRO A 193 -11.62 -0.19 0.99
C PRO A 193 -10.12 -0.37 1.24
N ASP A 194 -9.74 -1.61 1.50
CA ASP A 194 -8.35 -2.02 1.73
C ASP A 194 -7.51 -2.10 0.45
N VAL A 195 -8.12 -2.28 -0.71
CA VAL A 195 -7.46 -2.39 -2.02
C VAL A 195 -8.12 -1.48 -3.04
N GLN A 196 -7.38 -1.14 -4.09
CA GLN A 196 -7.94 -0.52 -5.28
C GLN A 196 -8.67 -1.58 -6.09
N ALA A 197 -9.86 -1.27 -6.55
CA ALA A 197 -10.59 -2.09 -7.48
C ALA A 197 -10.97 -1.27 -8.72
N LYS A 198 -10.82 -1.86 -9.88
CA LYS A 198 -11.23 -1.27 -11.15
C LYS A 198 -12.02 -2.32 -11.92
N GLY A 199 -13.12 -1.91 -12.49
CA GLY A 199 -13.90 -2.79 -13.32
C GLY A 199 -13.22 -3.05 -14.66
N ASP A 200 -13.32 -4.27 -15.13
CA ASP A 200 -12.78 -4.74 -16.40
C ASP A 200 -13.86 -5.29 -17.31
N GLY A 201 -13.59 -5.25 -18.62
CA GLY A 201 -14.32 -6.01 -19.61
C GLY A 201 -15.32 -5.23 -20.43
N TRP A 202 -15.95 -5.94 -21.34
CA TRP A 202 -16.92 -5.42 -22.31
C TRP A 202 -18.21 -4.91 -21.70
N SER A 203 -18.42 -5.18 -20.43
CA SER A 203 -19.63 -4.81 -19.68
C SER A 203 -19.43 -3.58 -18.80
N LEU A 204 -18.36 -2.83 -18.97
CA LEU A 204 -18.03 -1.68 -18.14
C LEU A 204 -17.89 -0.39 -18.95
N GLY A 205 -18.15 0.74 -18.31
CA GLY A 205 -18.05 2.06 -18.92
C GLY A 205 -19.10 2.29 -20.02
N SER A 206 -18.72 2.99 -21.08
CA SER A 206 -19.59 3.31 -22.22
C SER A 206 -20.03 2.10 -23.06
N TRP A 207 -19.52 0.91 -22.74
CA TRP A 207 -19.87 -0.35 -23.40
C TRP A 207 -20.87 -1.20 -22.59
N GLY A 208 -21.40 -0.65 -21.52
CA GLY A 208 -22.26 -1.34 -20.58
C GLY A 208 -21.49 -2.06 -19.48
N GLY A 209 -22.04 -2.20 -18.31
CA GLY A 209 -21.43 -2.87 -17.17
C GLY A 209 -21.96 -2.45 -15.83
N THR A 210 -21.48 -3.16 -14.81
CA THR A 210 -21.73 -2.83 -13.42
C THR A 210 -20.62 -1.96 -12.87
N GLU A 211 -20.98 -0.99 -12.09
CA GLU A 211 -20.03 -0.17 -11.34
C GLU A 211 -19.27 -1.04 -10.34
N VAL A 212 -17.98 -0.74 -10.12
CA VAL A 212 -17.18 -1.41 -9.10
C VAL A 212 -17.71 -1.01 -7.73
N GLY A 213 -17.94 -2.00 -6.86
CA GLY A 213 -18.59 -1.77 -5.57
C GLY A 213 -20.10 -1.51 -5.68
N ALA A 214 -20.73 -1.97 -6.77
CA ALA A 214 -22.18 -1.89 -6.93
C ALA A 214 -22.89 -2.42 -5.69
N PHE A 215 -23.94 -1.71 -5.27
CA PHE A 215 -24.73 -2.10 -4.12
C PHE A 215 -25.24 -3.54 -4.27
N THR A 216 -25.02 -4.34 -3.24
CA THR A 216 -25.51 -5.71 -3.15
C THR A 216 -26.45 -5.88 -1.97
N THR A 217 -27.48 -6.69 -2.15
CA THR A 217 -28.42 -7.11 -1.13
C THR A 217 -28.71 -8.60 -1.31
N VAL A 218 -29.68 -9.14 -0.59
CA VAL A 218 -30.10 -10.54 -0.75
C VAL A 218 -31.60 -10.65 -0.96
N LEU A 219 -31.99 -11.72 -1.63
CA LEU A 219 -33.39 -12.06 -1.86
C LEU A 219 -34.05 -12.52 -0.56
N SER A 220 -35.20 -11.92 -0.20
CA SER A 220 -35.88 -12.24 1.08
C SER A 220 -36.67 -13.55 1.07
N ALA A 221 -37.09 -14.01 -0.11
CA ALA A 221 -37.89 -15.22 -0.27
C ALA A 221 -37.58 -15.90 -1.62
N ASP A 222 -37.88 -17.19 -1.73
CA ASP A 222 -37.72 -17.93 -2.99
C ASP A 222 -38.57 -17.30 -4.09
N ILE A 223 -38.03 -17.19 -5.29
CA ILE A 223 -38.75 -16.76 -6.50
C ILE A 223 -38.61 -17.82 -7.58
N ASN A 224 -39.66 -18.00 -8.35
CA ASN A 224 -39.63 -18.83 -9.57
C ASN A 224 -39.42 -17.94 -10.81
N ALA A 225 -39.29 -18.58 -11.97
CA ALA A 225 -39.01 -17.88 -13.25
C ALA A 225 -40.10 -16.93 -13.72
N VAL A 226 -41.31 -16.95 -13.10
CA VAL A 226 -42.46 -16.13 -13.49
C VAL A 226 -42.89 -15.14 -12.41
N THR A 227 -42.18 -15.07 -11.31
CA THR A 227 -42.46 -14.14 -10.21
C THR A 227 -42.19 -12.69 -10.67
N THR A 228 -43.21 -11.82 -10.53
CA THR A 228 -43.15 -10.41 -10.93
C THR A 228 -43.17 -9.43 -9.75
N THR A 229 -43.13 -9.93 -8.53
CA THR A 229 -43.00 -9.16 -7.30
C THR A 229 -41.86 -9.72 -6.50
N ILE A 230 -40.76 -9.02 -6.39
CA ILE A 230 -39.51 -9.49 -5.78
C ILE A 230 -39.24 -8.69 -4.52
N THR A 231 -39.16 -9.35 -3.39
CA THR A 231 -38.85 -8.72 -2.11
C THR A 231 -37.38 -8.95 -1.76
N LEU A 232 -36.67 -7.88 -1.46
CA LEU A 232 -35.26 -7.86 -1.07
C LEU A 232 -35.13 -7.54 0.41
N ASN A 233 -33.98 -7.85 1.01
CA ASN A 233 -33.73 -7.48 2.39
C ASN A 233 -33.48 -5.99 2.54
N ASP A 234 -32.86 -5.37 1.54
CA ASP A 234 -32.59 -3.93 1.50
C ASP A 234 -32.76 -3.41 0.07
N THR A 235 -33.39 -2.24 -0.06
CA THR A 235 -33.56 -1.52 -1.34
C THR A 235 -33.09 -0.07 -1.26
N SER A 236 -32.44 0.32 -0.14
CA SER A 236 -32.14 1.73 0.18
C SER A 236 -31.21 2.42 -0.81
N GLN A 237 -30.37 1.67 -1.51
CA GLN A 237 -29.45 2.18 -2.53
C GLN A 237 -29.80 1.73 -3.95
N LEU A 238 -30.99 1.21 -4.13
CA LEU A 238 -31.53 0.94 -5.46
C LEU A 238 -32.30 2.15 -5.99
N PRO A 239 -32.19 2.47 -7.29
CA PRO A 239 -33.01 3.54 -7.90
C PRO A 239 -34.50 3.27 -7.69
N SER A 240 -35.23 4.26 -7.16
CA SER A 240 -36.65 4.13 -6.81
C SER A 240 -37.62 4.42 -7.97
N SER A 241 -37.11 4.89 -9.11
CA SER A 241 -37.92 5.26 -10.27
C SER A 241 -37.15 5.12 -11.57
N GLY A 242 -37.86 4.91 -12.67
CA GLY A 242 -37.28 4.69 -13.99
C GLY A 242 -37.01 3.21 -14.28
N ASP A 243 -36.46 2.95 -15.46
CA ASP A 243 -36.05 1.60 -15.84
C ASP A 243 -34.74 1.25 -15.13
N SER A 244 -34.84 0.48 -14.08
CA SER A 244 -33.72 0.07 -13.25
C SER A 244 -33.50 -1.44 -13.29
N PHE A 245 -32.30 -1.90 -12.98
CA PHE A 245 -31.90 -3.28 -13.21
C PHE A 245 -31.20 -3.85 -11.99
N ILE A 246 -31.43 -5.15 -11.75
CA ILE A 246 -30.68 -5.95 -10.79
C ILE A 246 -30.25 -7.26 -11.43
N GLN A 247 -29.17 -7.85 -10.94
CA GLN A 247 -28.71 -9.19 -11.33
C GLN A 247 -28.81 -10.17 -10.17
N ILE A 248 -29.33 -11.38 -10.44
CA ILE A 248 -29.35 -12.50 -9.50
C ILE A 248 -28.76 -13.72 -10.23
N GLY A 249 -27.58 -14.17 -9.79
CA GLY A 249 -26.83 -15.18 -10.53
C GLY A 249 -26.48 -14.71 -11.94
N THR A 250 -27.02 -15.35 -12.98
CA THR A 250 -26.82 -14.97 -14.39
C THR A 250 -28.03 -14.26 -15.00
N GLU A 251 -29.09 -14.02 -14.21
CA GLU A 251 -30.30 -13.38 -14.70
C GLU A 251 -30.30 -11.88 -14.42
N GLU A 252 -30.55 -11.07 -15.45
CA GLU A 252 -30.85 -9.64 -15.36
C GLU A 252 -32.37 -9.43 -15.27
N ILE A 253 -32.77 -8.60 -14.33
CA ILE A 253 -34.18 -8.33 -14.01
C ILE A 253 -34.39 -6.82 -14.03
N GLN A 254 -35.34 -6.35 -14.84
CA GLN A 254 -35.78 -4.95 -14.85
C GLN A 254 -36.88 -4.74 -13.84
N TYR A 255 -36.90 -3.57 -13.22
CA TYR A 255 -38.02 -3.09 -12.39
C TYR A 255 -38.24 -1.61 -12.63
N THR A 256 -39.44 -1.11 -12.37
CA THR A 256 -39.82 0.29 -12.63
C THR A 256 -40.15 1.07 -11.36
N GLY A 257 -40.17 0.43 -10.21
CA GLY A 257 -40.44 1.08 -8.95
C GLY A 257 -40.17 0.20 -7.73
N ILE A 258 -40.16 0.83 -6.56
CA ILE A 258 -39.96 0.18 -5.27
C ILE A 258 -41.07 0.59 -4.32
N SER A 259 -41.64 -0.39 -3.61
CA SER A 259 -42.63 -0.17 -2.55
C SER A 259 -42.17 -0.90 -1.27
N GLY A 260 -41.69 -0.16 -0.29
CA GLY A 260 -40.96 -0.75 0.84
C GLY A 260 -39.72 -1.49 0.33
N ASN A 261 -39.53 -2.74 0.72
CA ASN A 261 -38.42 -3.58 0.23
C ASN A 261 -38.83 -4.45 -0.97
N THR A 262 -39.90 -4.10 -1.69
CA THR A 262 -40.42 -4.91 -2.80
C THR A 262 -40.29 -4.16 -4.13
N LEU A 263 -39.65 -4.80 -5.10
CA LEU A 263 -39.56 -4.31 -6.47
C LEU A 263 -40.92 -4.50 -7.18
N THR A 264 -41.33 -3.47 -7.90
CA THR A 264 -42.60 -3.44 -8.64
C THR A 264 -42.37 -3.17 -10.11
N GLY A 265 -43.30 -3.61 -10.98
CA GLY A 265 -43.15 -3.50 -12.43
C GLY A 265 -42.01 -4.33 -12.95
N VAL A 266 -41.83 -5.54 -12.42
CA VAL A 266 -40.71 -6.43 -12.69
C VAL A 266 -40.87 -7.13 -14.03
N THR A 267 -39.82 -7.08 -14.85
CA THR A 267 -39.66 -7.86 -16.09
C THR A 267 -38.45 -8.78 -15.93
N ARG A 268 -38.67 -10.07 -16.09
CA ARG A 268 -37.67 -11.12 -15.87
C ARG A 268 -36.87 -11.44 -17.15
N GLY A 269 -35.61 -11.87 -16.98
CA GLY A 269 -34.78 -12.34 -18.09
C GLY A 269 -34.50 -11.30 -19.17
N VAL A 270 -34.26 -10.05 -18.75
CA VAL A 270 -33.95 -8.95 -19.68
C VAL A 270 -32.51 -8.98 -20.15
N ARG A 271 -32.10 -8.11 -21.06
CA ARG A 271 -30.72 -7.96 -21.54
C ARG A 271 -30.12 -9.29 -22.04
N ASN A 272 -30.94 -10.07 -22.73
CA ASN A 272 -30.54 -11.36 -23.33
C ASN A 272 -30.20 -12.47 -22.32
N THR A 273 -30.73 -12.37 -21.10
CA THR A 273 -30.66 -13.43 -20.09
C THR A 273 -31.95 -14.25 -20.05
N THR A 274 -31.94 -15.35 -19.30
CA THR A 274 -33.12 -16.24 -19.18
C THR A 274 -33.63 -16.21 -17.74
N ALA A 275 -34.94 -16.02 -17.58
CA ALA A 275 -35.56 -16.04 -16.25
C ALA A 275 -35.37 -17.42 -15.57
N ALA A 276 -34.92 -17.43 -14.35
CA ALA A 276 -34.62 -18.63 -13.57
C ALA A 276 -35.26 -18.57 -12.15
N SER A 277 -35.25 -19.68 -11.45
CA SER A 277 -35.64 -19.73 -10.06
C SER A 277 -34.44 -19.39 -9.18
N HIS A 278 -34.65 -18.55 -8.15
CA HIS A 278 -33.62 -18.19 -7.18
C HIS A 278 -34.14 -18.41 -5.76
N SER A 279 -33.26 -18.92 -4.90
CA SER A 279 -33.59 -19.19 -3.51
C SER A 279 -33.44 -17.93 -2.65
N ALA A 280 -34.15 -17.85 -1.56
CA ALA A 280 -33.95 -16.86 -0.52
C ALA A 280 -32.48 -16.81 -0.08
N GLY A 281 -31.94 -15.62 0.17
CA GLY A 281 -30.54 -15.42 0.48
C GLY A 281 -29.62 -15.32 -0.74
N ALA A 282 -30.11 -15.50 -1.98
CA ALA A 282 -29.32 -15.30 -3.19
C ALA A 282 -28.88 -13.82 -3.28
N THR A 283 -27.62 -13.59 -3.61
CA THR A 283 -27.06 -12.24 -3.79
C THR A 283 -27.73 -11.54 -4.96
N VAL A 284 -28.14 -10.32 -4.72
CA VAL A 284 -28.76 -9.40 -5.69
C VAL A 284 -27.84 -8.22 -5.87
N THR A 285 -27.36 -7.96 -7.07
CA THR A 285 -26.45 -6.85 -7.39
C THR A 285 -27.21 -5.77 -8.16
N ASN A 286 -27.01 -4.51 -7.81
CA ASN A 286 -27.53 -3.39 -8.60
C ASN A 286 -26.76 -3.30 -9.92
N THR A 287 -27.49 -3.41 -11.05
CA THR A 287 -26.94 -3.25 -12.40
C THR A 287 -27.60 -2.10 -13.16
N SER A 288 -28.24 -1.18 -12.43
CA SER A 288 -28.92 -0.03 -13.04
C SER A 288 -27.95 0.94 -13.73
N SER A 289 -26.68 0.97 -13.30
CA SER A 289 -25.60 1.70 -13.96
C SER A 289 -25.08 1.04 -15.24
N PHE A 290 -25.60 -0.14 -15.61
CA PHE A 290 -25.26 -0.84 -16.84
C PHE A 290 -25.70 -0.02 -18.06
N VAL A 291 -24.75 0.41 -18.89
CA VAL A 291 -25.02 1.27 -20.04
C VAL A 291 -24.93 0.50 -21.37
N ALA A 292 -25.75 0.90 -22.33
CA ALA A 292 -25.73 0.34 -23.69
C ALA A 292 -24.50 0.83 -24.49
N TRP A 293 -24.35 0.34 -25.70
CA TRP A 293 -23.21 0.60 -26.58
C TRP A 293 -22.88 2.08 -26.84
N ASP A 294 -23.85 2.96 -26.78
CA ASP A 294 -23.74 4.39 -27.01
C ASP A 294 -24.03 5.24 -25.75
N GLY A 295 -24.25 4.59 -24.61
CA GLY A 295 -24.49 5.25 -23.34
C GLY A 295 -23.20 5.67 -22.63
N SER A 296 -23.28 6.72 -21.83
CA SER A 296 -22.19 7.09 -20.92
C SER A 296 -22.30 6.31 -19.62
N ALA A 297 -21.18 5.88 -19.07
CA ALA A 297 -21.15 5.29 -17.72
C ALA A 297 -21.71 6.27 -16.70
N THR A 298 -22.58 5.79 -15.81
CA THR A 298 -23.22 6.60 -14.76
C THR A 298 -22.69 6.30 -13.36
N GLY A 299 -21.90 5.25 -13.20
CA GLY A 299 -21.31 4.83 -11.92
C GLY A 299 -19.79 4.95 -11.89
N ASP A 300 -19.21 4.75 -10.72
CA ASP A 300 -17.76 4.73 -10.52
C ASP A 300 -17.17 3.45 -11.10
N LEU A 301 -16.27 3.60 -12.05
CA LEU A 301 -15.54 2.49 -12.67
C LEU A 301 -14.28 2.10 -11.89
N THR A 302 -13.85 2.95 -10.98
CA THR A 302 -12.67 2.73 -10.15
C THR A 302 -13.01 3.05 -8.70
N LEU A 303 -12.83 2.09 -7.81
CA LEU A 303 -12.90 2.28 -6.38
C LEU A 303 -11.48 2.48 -5.86
N GLU A 304 -11.17 3.69 -5.41
CA GLU A 304 -9.85 3.99 -4.85
C GLU A 304 -9.72 3.45 -3.43
N PRO A 305 -8.51 3.03 -3.01
CA PRO A 305 -8.30 2.52 -1.67
C PRO A 305 -8.46 3.63 -0.64
N GLY A 306 -8.93 3.27 0.55
CA GLY A 306 -8.98 4.18 1.69
C GLY A 306 -7.57 4.65 2.07
N MET A 307 -7.32 5.95 1.98
CA MET A 307 -6.02 6.55 2.26
C MET A 307 -6.13 7.82 3.07
N TRP A 308 -5.04 8.14 3.75
CA TRP A 308 -4.85 9.39 4.46
C TRP A 308 -3.74 10.22 3.82
N SER A 309 -3.80 11.53 4.01
CA SER A 309 -2.68 12.44 3.88
C SER A 309 -2.41 13.04 5.26
N ILE A 310 -1.22 12.85 5.79
CA ILE A 310 -0.90 13.21 7.18
C ILE A 310 0.35 14.09 7.20
N ASP A 311 0.28 15.19 7.95
CA ASP A 311 1.41 16.06 8.20
C ASP A 311 1.27 16.69 9.60
N ASN A 312 2.25 17.45 10.08
CA ASN A 312 2.14 18.15 11.36
C ASN A 312 2.24 19.67 11.23
N PHE A 313 1.38 20.35 11.95
CA PHE A 313 1.40 21.81 12.12
C PHE A 313 1.83 22.13 13.58
N GLY A 314 3.14 22.18 13.82
CA GLY A 314 3.67 22.23 15.16
C GLY A 314 3.35 20.95 15.94
N ASP A 315 2.70 21.10 17.08
CA ASP A 315 2.32 19.99 17.96
C ASP A 315 1.04 19.23 17.51
N LYS A 316 0.36 19.75 16.48
CA LYS A 316 -0.85 19.16 15.96
C LYS A 316 -0.56 18.28 14.76
N ALA A 317 -1.00 17.03 14.78
CA ALA A 317 -1.10 16.22 13.58
C ALA A 317 -2.35 16.65 12.79
N ILE A 318 -2.17 16.92 11.51
CA ILE A 318 -3.25 17.23 10.57
C ILE A 318 -3.46 16.01 9.69
N CYS A 319 -4.69 15.52 9.64
CA CYS A 319 -5.03 14.25 8.99
C CYS A 319 -6.20 14.47 8.04
N LEU A 320 -5.98 14.29 6.76
CA LEU A 320 -6.99 14.35 5.69
C LEU A 320 -7.37 12.93 5.28
N ILE A 321 -8.65 12.58 5.31
CA ILE A 321 -9.17 11.43 4.57
C ILE A 321 -9.19 11.85 3.09
N VAL A 322 -8.61 11.05 2.20
CA VAL A 322 -8.63 11.35 0.76
C VAL A 322 -10.08 11.43 0.28
N ASP A 323 -10.41 12.52 -0.42
CA ASP A 323 -11.76 12.89 -0.85
C ASP A 323 -12.78 13.06 0.28
N GLY A 324 -12.27 13.30 1.49
CA GLY A 324 -13.04 13.50 2.72
C GLY A 324 -12.60 14.70 3.53
N GLU A 325 -13.02 14.70 4.78
CA GLU A 325 -12.80 15.76 5.75
C GLU A 325 -11.37 15.80 6.30
N VAL A 326 -11.04 16.95 6.91
CA VAL A 326 -9.74 17.25 7.51
C VAL A 326 -9.86 17.32 9.03
N PHE A 327 -8.95 16.71 9.72
CA PHE A 327 -8.95 16.60 11.18
C PHE A 327 -7.64 17.07 11.79
N GLU A 328 -7.70 17.59 13.01
CA GLU A 328 -6.53 17.87 13.84
C GLU A 328 -6.52 17.00 15.10
N TRP A 329 -5.32 16.54 15.47
CA TRP A 329 -5.07 15.88 16.74
C TRP A 329 -3.92 16.60 17.45
N ASN A 330 -4.17 17.11 18.66
CA ASN A 330 -3.18 17.87 19.43
C ASN A 330 -2.41 16.95 20.39
N SER A 331 -1.12 16.74 20.14
CA SER A 331 -0.25 15.85 20.91
C SER A 331 0.12 16.37 22.30
N THR A 332 -0.10 17.66 22.59
CA THR A 332 0.16 18.29 23.89
C THR A 332 -1.11 18.55 24.71
N ALA A 333 -2.29 18.18 24.18
CA ALA A 333 -3.54 18.29 24.92
C ALA A 333 -3.53 17.42 26.18
N THR A 334 -4.26 17.83 27.20
CA THR A 334 -4.47 16.99 28.39
C THR A 334 -5.10 15.67 27.97
N ASN A 335 -4.48 14.54 28.36
CA ASN A 335 -4.90 13.20 27.96
C ASN A 335 -4.92 12.99 26.42
N ALA A 336 -3.92 13.53 25.71
CA ALA A 336 -3.84 13.45 24.26
C ALA A 336 -4.07 12.04 23.69
N THR A 337 -3.55 11.01 24.37
CA THR A 337 -3.69 9.60 23.97
C THR A 337 -5.10 9.01 24.14
N SER A 338 -5.97 9.69 24.90
CA SER A 338 -7.40 9.34 25.04
C SER A 338 -8.31 10.25 24.21
N ASN A 339 -7.76 11.32 23.62
CA ASN A 339 -8.51 12.24 22.78
C ASN A 339 -8.48 11.78 21.34
N ARG A 340 -9.62 11.91 20.67
CA ARG A 340 -9.74 11.66 19.24
C ARG A 340 -9.44 12.90 18.42
N ALA A 341 -9.07 12.73 17.17
CA ALA A 341 -8.95 13.82 16.22
C ALA A 341 -10.32 14.50 15.99
N THR A 342 -10.29 15.80 15.80
CA THR A 342 -11.50 16.63 15.62
C THR A 342 -11.44 17.35 14.28
N ILE A 343 -12.59 17.56 13.67
CA ILE A 343 -12.71 18.25 12.39
C ILE A 343 -12.16 19.68 12.46
N ILE A 344 -11.43 20.11 11.45
CA ILE A 344 -10.96 21.50 11.32
C ILE A 344 -12.08 22.32 10.69
N SER A 345 -12.58 23.28 11.48
CA SER A 345 -13.65 24.16 11.01
C SER A 345 -13.19 25.05 9.85
N GLY A 346 -14.00 25.15 8.82
CA GLY A 346 -13.74 25.99 7.64
C GLY A 346 -12.74 25.39 6.63
N ALA A 347 -12.18 24.21 6.89
CA ALA A 347 -11.37 23.50 5.92
C ALA A 347 -12.25 22.91 4.78
N PRO A 348 -11.64 22.62 3.60
CA PRO A 348 -12.33 21.86 2.55
C PRO A 348 -12.83 20.51 3.06
N THR A 349 -13.95 20.04 2.53
CA THR A 349 -14.57 18.77 2.89
C THR A 349 -14.27 17.66 1.89
N ALA A 350 -13.55 17.96 0.81
CA ALA A 350 -12.99 17.00 -0.13
C ALA A 350 -11.68 17.50 -0.73
N SER A 351 -10.64 16.69 -0.65
CA SER A 351 -9.30 16.97 -1.21
C SER A 351 -8.53 15.69 -1.45
N ARG A 352 -7.71 15.65 -2.51
CA ARG A 352 -6.87 14.49 -2.85
C ARG A 352 -5.64 14.37 -1.96
N HIS A 353 -4.99 15.49 -1.66
CA HIS A 353 -3.75 15.51 -0.90
C HIS A 353 -3.63 16.78 -0.07
N MET A 354 -2.85 16.71 1.00
CA MET A 354 -2.60 17.84 1.89
C MET A 354 -1.18 17.78 2.41
N LEU A 355 -0.55 18.93 2.55
CA LEU A 355 0.70 19.07 3.28
C LEU A 355 0.80 20.46 3.93
N VAL A 356 1.72 20.59 4.89
CA VAL A 356 2.09 21.86 5.50
C VAL A 356 3.31 22.43 4.78
N SER A 357 3.16 23.62 4.21
CA SER A 357 4.28 24.36 3.61
C SER A 357 5.22 24.89 4.70
N THR A 358 6.51 24.65 4.52
CA THR A 358 7.57 25.19 5.39
C THR A 358 8.59 25.95 4.56
N PRO A 359 9.13 27.08 5.00
CA PRO A 359 9.04 27.69 6.35
C PRO A 359 7.84 28.64 6.59
N ASP A 360 6.99 28.85 5.62
CA ASP A 360 5.94 29.85 5.61
C ASP A 360 4.65 29.42 6.34
N ARG A 361 4.53 28.13 6.69
CA ARG A 361 3.48 27.54 7.51
C ARG A 361 2.06 27.85 7.04
N HIS A 362 1.80 27.48 5.80
CA HIS A 362 0.47 27.37 5.22
C HIS A 362 0.04 25.91 5.16
N LEU A 363 -1.21 25.61 5.42
CA LEU A 363 -1.81 24.32 5.11
C LEU A 363 -2.31 24.34 3.67
N VAL A 364 -1.80 23.43 2.85
CA VAL A 364 -2.08 23.40 1.40
C VAL A 364 -2.84 22.14 1.03
N PHE A 365 -3.93 22.31 0.29
CA PHE A 365 -4.78 21.26 -0.24
C PHE A 365 -4.68 21.20 -1.75
N PHE A 366 -4.60 19.99 -2.29
CA PHE A 366 -4.44 19.67 -3.70
C PHE A 366 -5.61 18.82 -4.18
N GLY A 367 -6.13 19.09 -5.39
CA GLY A 367 -7.30 18.41 -5.92
C GLY A 367 -8.53 18.65 -5.03
N THR A 368 -8.85 19.91 -4.75
CA THR A 368 -9.83 20.28 -3.72
C THR A 368 -11.03 21.02 -4.28
N GLU A 369 -11.99 21.31 -3.42
CA GLU A 369 -13.22 22.04 -3.74
C GLU A 369 -12.93 23.47 -4.21
N THR A 370 -13.59 23.91 -5.28
CA THR A 370 -13.60 25.31 -5.68
C THR A 370 -14.48 26.18 -4.75
N THR A 371 -15.53 25.56 -4.18
CA THR A 371 -16.38 26.17 -3.15
C THR A 371 -16.31 25.34 -1.88
N ILE A 372 -15.74 25.89 -0.82
CA ILE A 372 -15.54 25.19 0.47
C ILE A 372 -16.88 24.68 1.01
N GLY A 373 -16.89 23.43 1.47
CA GLY A 373 -18.05 22.75 2.04
C GLY A 373 -19.02 22.21 1.00
N THR A 374 -18.63 22.18 -0.28
CA THR A 374 -19.47 21.67 -1.37
C THR A 374 -18.68 20.62 -2.16
N LYS A 375 -18.70 19.36 -1.73
CA LYS A 375 -17.94 18.23 -2.33
C LYS A 375 -18.12 18.11 -3.84
N SER A 376 -19.32 18.39 -4.37
CA SER A 376 -19.60 18.34 -5.81
C SER A 376 -18.85 19.38 -6.64
N THR A 377 -18.15 20.33 -6.02
CA THR A 377 -17.31 21.32 -6.68
C THR A 377 -15.82 20.97 -6.63
N GLN A 378 -15.47 19.75 -6.24
CA GLN A 378 -14.09 19.29 -6.25
C GLN A 378 -13.55 19.31 -7.68
N ASP A 379 -12.39 19.91 -7.86
CA ASP A 379 -11.63 19.95 -9.12
C ASP A 379 -10.24 19.35 -8.83
N ASP A 380 -9.94 18.25 -9.46
CA ASP A 380 -8.70 17.50 -9.25
C ASP A 380 -7.42 18.27 -9.59
N MET A 381 -7.54 19.43 -10.28
CA MET A 381 -6.42 20.32 -10.62
C MET A 381 -6.38 21.59 -9.76
N PHE A 382 -7.30 21.73 -8.80
CA PHE A 382 -7.43 22.93 -7.99
C PHE A 382 -6.64 22.84 -6.69
N ILE A 383 -5.92 23.90 -6.36
CA ILE A 383 -5.10 24.03 -5.15
C ILE A 383 -5.70 25.14 -4.30
N ARG A 384 -5.76 24.90 -2.99
CA ARG A 384 -6.16 25.89 -2.00
C ARG A 384 -5.19 25.88 -0.84
N PHE A 385 -4.83 27.04 -0.33
CA PHE A 385 -3.95 27.16 0.83
C PHE A 385 -4.54 28.09 1.89
N SER A 386 -4.24 27.78 3.15
CA SER A 386 -4.71 28.55 4.30
C SER A 386 -4.03 29.91 4.38
N SER A 387 -4.49 30.77 5.28
CA SER A 387 -3.69 31.89 5.72
C SER A 387 -2.45 31.42 6.51
N GLN A 388 -1.41 32.22 6.48
CA GLN A 388 -0.15 31.92 7.19
C GLN A 388 -0.40 31.76 8.70
N GLU A 389 0.17 30.73 9.30
CA GLU A 389 0.04 30.37 10.73
C GLU A 389 -1.41 30.08 11.19
N ASP A 390 -2.36 29.94 10.27
CA ASP A 390 -3.78 29.73 10.58
C ASP A 390 -4.34 28.56 9.78
N ILE A 391 -4.80 27.52 10.48
CA ILE A 391 -5.37 26.31 9.89
C ILE A 391 -6.89 26.38 9.68
N ASN A 392 -7.52 27.52 9.99
CA ASN A 392 -8.99 27.67 9.90
C ASN A 392 -9.44 28.66 8.82
N THR A 393 -8.55 29.45 8.24
CA THR A 393 -8.90 30.50 7.26
C THR A 393 -8.38 30.15 5.86
N TYR A 394 -9.30 29.90 4.94
CA TYR A 394 -9.00 29.45 3.55
C TYR A 394 -9.64 30.34 2.48
N THR A 395 -10.47 31.30 2.85
CA THR A 395 -11.10 32.24 1.91
C THR A 395 -10.16 33.42 1.71
N PRO A 396 -9.71 33.70 0.47
CA PRO A 396 -8.85 34.84 0.19
C PRO A 396 -9.53 36.17 0.50
N THR A 397 -8.81 37.06 1.18
CA THR A 397 -9.23 38.45 1.45
C THR A 397 -8.05 39.41 1.24
N ALA A 398 -8.30 40.69 1.20
CA ALA A 398 -7.24 41.69 1.06
C ALA A 398 -6.26 41.75 2.26
N THR A 399 -6.59 41.12 3.38
CA THR A 399 -5.84 41.21 4.65
C THR A 399 -5.19 39.90 5.07
N ASN A 400 -5.46 38.80 4.39
CA ASN A 400 -4.87 37.50 4.69
C ASN A 400 -4.00 36.97 3.54
N THR A 401 -3.31 35.85 3.74
CA THR A 401 -2.46 35.21 2.74
C THR A 401 -3.07 33.95 2.16
N ALA A 402 -4.33 33.64 2.51
CA ALA A 402 -5.06 32.53 1.91
C ALA A 402 -5.23 32.73 0.39
N GLY A 403 -5.23 31.67 -0.36
CA GLY A 403 -5.35 31.76 -1.81
C GLY A 403 -5.69 30.45 -2.49
N THR A 404 -5.85 30.55 -3.80
CA THR A 404 -6.20 29.43 -4.66
C THR A 404 -5.46 29.49 -5.99
N GLN A 405 -5.24 28.35 -6.61
CA GLN A 405 -4.65 28.23 -7.95
C GLN A 405 -5.20 26.98 -8.62
N ARG A 406 -5.43 27.04 -9.93
CA ARG A 406 -5.70 25.87 -10.75
C ARG A 406 -4.49 25.60 -11.66
N LEU A 407 -4.01 24.37 -11.69
CA LEU A 407 -2.93 23.97 -12.60
C LEU A 407 -3.48 23.75 -14.01
N ALA A 408 -2.62 23.96 -15.02
CA ALA A 408 -3.04 23.99 -16.42
C ALA A 408 -2.71 22.71 -17.21
N ASP A 409 -1.80 21.85 -16.72
CA ASP A 409 -1.35 20.67 -17.44
C ASP A 409 -1.56 19.41 -16.58
N GLY A 410 -2.30 18.45 -17.11
CA GLY A 410 -2.77 17.23 -16.48
C GLY A 410 -4.27 17.19 -16.35
N SER A 411 -4.80 16.05 -15.90
CA SER A 411 -6.20 15.85 -15.58
C SER A 411 -6.45 15.82 -14.07
N ARG A 412 -5.41 15.48 -13.29
CA ARG A 412 -5.53 15.29 -11.84
C ARG A 412 -4.17 15.47 -11.15
N ILE A 413 -4.18 16.08 -9.98
CA ILE A 413 -3.02 16.12 -9.10
C ILE A 413 -2.92 14.77 -8.37
N MET A 414 -1.83 14.04 -8.63
CA MET A 414 -1.57 12.73 -8.05
C MET A 414 -1.02 12.82 -6.64
N GLY A 415 -0.16 13.79 -6.36
CA GLY A 415 0.46 13.98 -5.06
C GLY A 415 1.36 15.20 -5.00
N ALA A 416 1.83 15.50 -3.79
CA ALA A 416 2.80 16.56 -3.58
C ALA A 416 3.78 16.20 -2.48
N ILE A 417 5.03 16.62 -2.60
CA ILE A 417 6.06 16.44 -1.59
C ILE A 417 6.76 17.76 -1.27
N ARG A 418 7.20 17.91 -0.02
CA ARG A 418 8.05 19.03 0.36
C ARG A 418 9.45 18.84 -0.22
N GLY A 419 9.96 19.86 -0.87
CA GLY A 419 11.35 19.98 -1.22
C GLY A 419 12.04 21.08 -0.44
N ARG A 420 13.33 21.27 -0.70
CA ARG A 420 14.14 22.26 0.00
C ARG A 420 13.69 23.71 -0.27
N ASP A 421 13.40 24.04 -1.54
CA ASP A 421 13.12 25.41 -1.98
C ASP A 421 11.72 25.56 -2.62
N ALA A 422 10.96 24.49 -2.71
CA ALA A 422 9.62 24.45 -3.30
C ALA A 422 8.84 23.21 -2.84
N ILE A 423 7.54 23.25 -2.95
CA ILE A 423 6.71 22.06 -2.95
C ILE A 423 6.68 21.53 -4.39
N TYR A 424 7.00 20.25 -4.55
CA TYR A 424 6.88 19.55 -5.83
C TYR A 424 5.46 18.99 -5.93
N VAL A 425 4.70 19.49 -6.90
CA VAL A 425 3.32 19.09 -7.17
C VAL A 425 3.28 18.28 -8.44
N TYR A 426 2.86 17.04 -8.35
CA TYR A 426 2.81 16.12 -9.46
C TYR A 426 1.37 15.96 -9.96
N THR A 427 1.21 16.09 -11.26
CA THR A 427 0.00 15.65 -11.94
C THR A 427 0.21 14.25 -12.55
N ASP A 428 -0.79 13.71 -13.20
CA ASP A 428 -0.71 12.51 -14.01
C ASP A 428 0.25 12.65 -15.22
N THR A 429 0.61 13.87 -15.62
CA THR A 429 1.46 14.13 -16.81
C THR A 429 2.68 14.99 -16.52
N ALA A 430 2.68 15.84 -15.49
CA ALA A 430 3.64 16.92 -15.33
C ALA A 430 4.11 17.11 -13.89
N LEU A 431 5.24 17.79 -13.74
CA LEU A 431 5.76 18.30 -12.47
C LEU A 431 5.64 19.83 -12.43
N PHE A 432 5.05 20.35 -11.34
CA PHE A 432 5.00 21.77 -11.01
C PHE A 432 5.78 22.06 -9.73
N LEU A 433 6.35 23.27 -9.68
CA LEU A 433 7.01 23.82 -8.48
C LEU A 433 6.12 24.91 -7.90
N GLN A 434 5.66 24.69 -6.66
CA GLN A 434 4.99 25.72 -5.87
C GLN A 434 6.03 26.38 -4.95
N ARG A 435 6.30 27.65 -5.16
CA ARG A 435 7.30 28.41 -4.40
C ARG A 435 6.65 29.56 -3.64
N PHE A 436 7.03 29.71 -2.38
CA PHE A 436 6.63 30.88 -1.61
C PHE A 436 7.33 32.13 -2.12
N VAL A 437 6.56 33.13 -2.50
CA VAL A 437 7.06 34.41 -3.06
C VAL A 437 6.63 35.61 -2.22
N GLY A 438 5.77 35.38 -1.20
CA GLY A 438 5.22 36.43 -0.37
C GLY A 438 4.12 37.25 -1.02
N GLN A 439 3.63 38.26 -0.31
CA GLN A 439 2.55 39.11 -0.80
C GLN A 439 2.95 39.91 -2.06
N PRO A 440 2.00 40.16 -3.00
CA PRO A 440 0.55 39.86 -2.90
C PRO A 440 0.14 38.46 -3.36
N PHE A 441 1.05 37.66 -3.91
CA PHE A 441 0.68 36.41 -4.59
C PHE A 441 0.79 35.16 -3.68
N THR A 442 1.46 35.26 -2.53
CA THR A 442 1.77 34.17 -1.58
C THR A 442 2.62 33.05 -2.22
N PHE A 443 2.10 32.36 -3.24
CA PHE A 443 2.80 31.30 -3.99
C PHE A 443 2.86 31.58 -5.48
N ALA A 444 3.97 31.20 -6.09
CA ALA A 444 4.13 31.11 -7.54
C ALA A 444 4.18 29.63 -7.95
N PHE A 445 3.56 29.33 -9.09
CA PHE A 445 3.50 27.98 -9.66
C PHE A 445 4.21 27.96 -11.01
N VAL A 446 5.20 27.09 -11.16
CA VAL A 446 6.00 26.98 -12.39
C VAL A 446 6.05 25.52 -12.81
N GLN A 447 5.69 25.24 -14.05
CA GLN A 447 5.86 23.92 -14.63
C GLN A 447 7.34 23.63 -14.84
N ALA A 448 7.84 22.51 -14.31
CA ALA A 448 9.24 22.11 -14.33
C ALA A 448 9.51 20.92 -15.25
N GLY A 449 8.48 20.18 -15.65
CA GLY A 449 8.60 19.03 -16.54
C GLY A 449 7.26 18.56 -17.08
N THR A 450 7.33 17.89 -18.24
CA THR A 450 6.19 17.24 -18.91
C THR A 450 6.53 15.79 -19.21
N ASN A 451 5.52 14.94 -19.43
CA ASN A 451 5.65 13.49 -19.63
C ASN A 451 6.44 12.79 -18.51
N CYS A 452 6.25 13.28 -17.29
CA CYS A 452 6.93 12.79 -16.09
C CYS A 452 5.98 12.70 -14.90
N GLY A 453 4.71 12.41 -15.17
CA GLY A 453 3.66 12.29 -14.16
C GLY A 453 3.99 11.28 -13.06
N LEU A 454 3.29 11.35 -11.95
CA LEU A 454 3.46 10.45 -10.82
C LEU A 454 2.55 9.22 -10.98
N ALA A 455 3.08 8.01 -10.85
CA ALA A 455 2.30 6.79 -11.02
C ALA A 455 1.27 6.56 -9.89
N GLY A 456 1.61 6.91 -8.66
CA GLY A 456 0.74 6.78 -7.49
C GLY A 456 1.00 7.85 -6.45
N LYS A 457 0.02 8.12 -5.60
CA LYS A 457 0.05 9.23 -4.62
C LYS A 457 1.32 9.30 -3.78
N ASN A 458 1.84 8.16 -3.35
CA ASN A 458 2.98 8.04 -2.43
C ASN A 458 4.26 7.59 -3.12
N ALA A 459 4.39 7.77 -4.44
CA ALA A 459 5.50 7.25 -5.25
C ALA A 459 6.68 8.22 -5.41
N ALA A 460 6.69 9.37 -4.74
CA ALA A 460 7.73 10.39 -4.80
C ALA A 460 8.38 10.66 -3.45
N VAL A 461 9.68 10.94 -3.46
CA VAL A 461 10.46 11.30 -2.27
C VAL A 461 11.51 12.37 -2.61
N GLU A 462 11.82 13.22 -1.64
CA GLU A 462 12.92 14.19 -1.74
C GLU A 462 14.07 13.75 -0.82
N VAL A 463 15.28 13.86 -1.31
CA VAL A 463 16.50 13.65 -0.54
C VAL A 463 17.63 14.53 -1.10
N ASP A 464 18.36 15.19 -0.20
CA ASP A 464 19.53 16.02 -0.52
C ASP A 464 19.27 17.13 -1.57
N GLY A 465 18.04 17.68 -1.60
CA GLY A 465 17.64 18.72 -2.54
C GLY A 465 17.22 18.21 -3.92
N ALA A 466 17.11 16.90 -4.10
CA ALA A 466 16.64 16.26 -5.33
C ALA A 466 15.35 15.47 -5.06
N ALA A 467 14.37 15.61 -5.92
CA ALA A 467 13.17 14.78 -5.90
C ALA A 467 13.36 13.57 -6.82
N TYR A 468 12.91 12.41 -6.37
CA TYR A 468 12.90 11.15 -7.11
C TYR A 468 11.51 10.56 -7.11
N TRP A 469 11.03 10.06 -8.24
CA TRP A 469 9.71 9.45 -8.31
C TRP A 469 9.57 8.36 -9.35
N PHE A 470 8.58 7.52 -9.13
CA PHE A 470 8.13 6.49 -10.05
C PHE A 470 7.00 7.05 -10.92
N SER A 471 7.15 6.96 -12.21
CA SER A 471 6.15 7.33 -13.23
C SER A 471 5.73 6.07 -14.02
N GLU A 472 4.62 6.14 -14.71
CA GLU A 472 4.21 5.08 -15.64
C GLU A 472 5.20 4.89 -16.80
N ASN A 473 6.03 5.90 -17.08
CA ASN A 473 6.99 5.91 -18.20
C ASN A 473 8.45 5.81 -17.75
N GLY A 474 8.74 5.46 -16.51
CA GLY A 474 10.11 5.36 -16.01
C GLY A 474 10.30 5.97 -14.63
N PHE A 475 11.55 6.04 -14.20
CA PHE A 475 11.95 6.72 -12.98
C PHE A 475 12.61 8.03 -13.32
N PHE A 476 12.24 9.06 -12.58
CA PHE A 476 12.72 10.42 -12.82
C PHE A 476 13.38 11.01 -11.57
N LYS A 477 14.23 11.99 -11.83
CA LYS A 477 14.88 12.82 -10.85
C LYS A 477 14.73 14.30 -11.26
N TYR A 478 14.51 15.15 -10.28
CA TYR A 478 14.58 16.59 -10.43
C TYR A 478 15.54 17.20 -9.41
N ALA A 479 16.60 17.82 -9.88
CA ALA A 479 17.59 18.56 -9.08
C ALA A 479 17.91 19.91 -9.73
N GLY A 480 16.85 20.69 -10.05
CA GLY A 480 16.93 21.91 -10.84
C GLY A 480 16.71 21.69 -12.35
N ALA A 481 16.86 20.46 -12.83
CA ALA A 481 16.48 20.00 -14.17
C ALA A 481 15.83 18.62 -14.07
N LEU A 482 14.93 18.33 -15.00
CA LEU A 482 14.31 17.01 -15.13
C LEU A 482 15.29 16.03 -15.79
N GLU A 483 15.53 14.90 -15.18
CA GLU A 483 16.37 13.82 -15.69
C GLU A 483 15.63 12.48 -15.57
N SER A 484 15.71 11.64 -16.60
CA SER A 484 15.31 10.23 -16.50
C SER A 484 16.46 9.44 -15.88
N LEU A 485 16.16 8.59 -14.88
CA LEU A 485 17.16 7.71 -14.30
C LEU A 485 17.45 6.54 -15.24
N PRO A 486 18.75 6.23 -15.52
CA PRO A 486 19.09 5.00 -16.24
C PRO A 486 18.59 3.78 -15.46
N PHE A 487 17.79 2.94 -16.11
CA PHE A 487 17.05 1.87 -15.44
C PHE A 487 17.41 0.50 -16.03
N LEU A 488 18.19 -0.30 -15.31
CA LEU A 488 18.71 -1.60 -15.75
C LEU A 488 17.80 -2.80 -15.40
N VAL A 489 16.65 -2.55 -14.80
CA VAL A 489 15.64 -3.55 -14.44
C VAL A 489 14.24 -3.15 -14.94
N GLU A 490 14.21 -2.38 -16.05
CA GLU A 490 13.00 -1.79 -16.61
C GLU A 490 11.95 -2.84 -16.98
N ASP A 491 12.28 -3.78 -17.86
CA ASP A 491 11.37 -4.83 -18.30
C ASP A 491 10.89 -5.67 -17.11
N PHE A 492 11.78 -5.97 -16.16
CA PHE A 492 11.41 -6.74 -14.96
C PHE A 492 10.34 -6.04 -14.10
N VAL A 493 10.35 -4.71 -14.04
CA VAL A 493 9.37 -3.96 -13.25
C VAL A 493 8.10 -3.73 -14.07
N TYR A 494 8.22 -3.21 -15.30
CA TYR A 494 7.06 -2.78 -16.08
C TYR A 494 6.27 -3.93 -16.71
N ASP A 495 6.89 -5.09 -16.97
CA ASP A 495 6.18 -6.29 -17.42
C ASP A 495 5.39 -6.99 -16.30
N ASP A 496 5.75 -6.72 -15.03
CA ASP A 496 5.17 -7.42 -13.88
C ASP A 496 4.37 -6.50 -12.94
N ILE A 497 4.35 -5.18 -13.16
CA ILE A 497 3.64 -4.26 -12.28
C ILE A 497 2.15 -4.16 -12.62
N ASN A 498 1.31 -4.09 -11.59
CA ASN A 498 -0.11 -3.82 -11.72
C ASN A 498 -0.39 -2.31 -11.71
N LEU A 499 -0.16 -1.61 -12.83
CA LEU A 499 -0.43 -0.18 -12.93
C LEU A 499 -1.94 0.10 -13.04
N GLU A 500 -2.69 -0.78 -13.65
CA GLU A 500 -4.11 -0.57 -13.93
C GLU A 500 -4.98 -0.67 -12.68
N HIS A 501 -4.72 -1.69 -11.84
CA HIS A 501 -5.51 -1.98 -10.64
C HIS A 501 -4.77 -1.74 -9.33
N GLY A 502 -3.56 -1.21 -9.37
CA GLY A 502 -2.71 -1.09 -8.20
C GLY A 502 -1.79 0.12 -8.18
N ASN A 503 -1.94 1.08 -9.08
CA ASN A 503 -1.08 2.25 -9.14
C ASN A 503 -1.12 3.07 -7.84
N GLN A 504 -2.27 3.19 -7.17
CA GLN A 504 -2.41 3.88 -5.90
C GLN A 504 -1.75 3.14 -4.72
N MET A 505 -1.40 1.86 -4.91
CA MET A 505 -0.68 1.07 -3.90
C MET A 505 0.82 1.33 -3.90
N ILE A 506 1.36 1.96 -4.97
CA ILE A 506 2.80 2.24 -5.07
C ILE A 506 3.20 3.23 -3.99
N THR A 507 4.18 2.84 -3.20
CA THR A 507 4.74 3.71 -2.15
C THR A 507 6.26 3.73 -2.21
N VAL A 508 6.87 4.81 -1.76
CA VAL A 508 8.32 4.97 -1.71
C VAL A 508 8.81 5.01 -0.27
N GLY A 509 9.96 4.41 -0.04
CA GLY A 509 10.71 4.47 1.21
C GLY A 509 12.10 5.05 1.00
N LEU A 510 12.53 5.94 1.88
CA LEU A 510 13.89 6.46 1.95
C LEU A 510 14.64 5.82 3.10
N ASN A 511 15.81 5.25 2.83
CA ASN A 511 16.72 4.74 3.84
C ASN A 511 18.06 5.50 3.76
N ASN A 512 18.10 6.66 4.42
CA ASN A 512 19.28 7.52 4.45
C ASN A 512 20.53 6.85 5.06
N LEU A 513 20.36 5.85 5.90
CA LEU A 513 21.47 5.13 6.53
C LEU A 513 22.35 4.41 5.49
N PHE A 514 21.77 4.06 4.35
CA PHE A 514 22.44 3.29 3.29
C PHE A 514 22.34 3.94 1.90
N GLY A 515 21.78 5.14 1.79
CA GLY A 515 21.64 5.86 0.53
C GLY A 515 20.67 5.21 -0.45
N GLU A 516 19.58 4.65 0.05
CA GLU A 516 18.63 3.85 -0.71
C GLU A 516 17.28 4.53 -0.86
N ILE A 517 16.72 4.51 -2.07
CA ILE A 517 15.32 4.83 -2.38
C ILE A 517 14.65 3.56 -2.86
N MET A 518 13.62 3.12 -2.14
CA MET A 518 12.91 1.87 -2.40
C MET A 518 11.48 2.18 -2.84
N TRP A 519 11.05 1.68 -3.99
CA TRP A 519 9.65 1.69 -4.40
C TRP A 519 9.05 0.32 -4.21
N PHE A 520 7.96 0.27 -3.47
CA PHE A 520 7.18 -0.92 -3.20
C PHE A 520 5.95 -0.91 -4.09
N TYR A 521 5.66 -2.01 -4.77
CA TYR A 521 4.60 -2.08 -5.76
C TYR A 521 3.92 -3.46 -5.80
N PRO A 522 2.65 -3.54 -6.26
CA PRO A 522 1.98 -4.82 -6.52
C PRO A 522 2.40 -5.37 -7.89
N THR A 523 2.62 -6.69 -7.97
CA THR A 523 2.80 -7.39 -9.25
C THR A 523 1.48 -7.52 -10.00
N ALA A 524 1.52 -7.85 -11.29
CA ALA A 524 0.36 -7.96 -12.19
C ALA A 524 -0.79 -8.82 -11.64
N ASN A 525 -0.47 -9.83 -10.83
CA ASN A 525 -1.45 -10.74 -10.24
C ASN A 525 -1.74 -10.44 -8.76
N SER A 526 -1.39 -9.27 -8.27
CA SER A 526 -1.58 -8.88 -6.87
C SER A 526 -2.31 -7.55 -6.75
N SER A 527 -3.25 -7.47 -5.83
CA SER A 527 -3.90 -6.24 -5.40
C SER A 527 -3.20 -5.58 -4.20
N VAL A 528 -2.20 -6.25 -3.61
CA VAL A 528 -1.41 -5.74 -2.49
C VAL A 528 0.06 -5.67 -2.86
N VAL A 529 0.79 -4.79 -2.21
CA VAL A 529 2.23 -4.63 -2.40
C VAL A 529 2.97 -5.93 -2.04
N ASN A 530 3.78 -6.45 -2.97
CA ASN A 530 4.52 -7.70 -2.80
C ASN A 530 5.92 -7.70 -3.44
N ARG A 531 6.34 -6.57 -4.02
CA ARG A 531 7.65 -6.39 -4.66
C ARG A 531 8.29 -5.07 -4.28
N MET A 532 9.60 -5.03 -4.43
CA MET A 532 10.42 -3.85 -4.21
C MET A 532 11.43 -3.70 -5.35
N VAL A 533 11.62 -2.46 -5.78
CA VAL A 533 12.79 -2.05 -6.56
C VAL A 533 13.50 -0.92 -5.81
N CYS A 534 14.82 -1.00 -5.72
CA CYS A 534 15.62 -0.05 -4.94
C CYS A 534 16.70 0.58 -5.79
N TYR A 535 16.88 1.88 -5.65
CA TYR A 535 17.93 2.67 -6.27
C TYR A 535 18.87 3.23 -5.20
N ASN A 536 20.16 2.92 -5.30
CA ASN A 536 21.15 3.53 -4.44
C ASN A 536 21.55 4.91 -5.02
N TYR A 537 21.06 6.00 -4.40
CA TYR A 537 21.27 7.36 -4.93
C TYR A 537 22.65 7.92 -4.60
N GLN A 538 23.34 7.40 -3.58
CA GLN A 538 24.67 7.89 -3.17
C GLN A 538 25.80 7.30 -4.03
N ASP A 539 25.77 5.99 -4.27
CA ASP A 539 26.86 5.28 -4.98
C ASP A 539 26.60 5.22 -6.51
N SER A 540 25.40 5.58 -6.99
CA SER A 540 25.04 5.58 -8.40
C SER A 540 25.61 6.76 -9.17
N SER A 541 25.88 6.53 -10.45
CA SER A 541 26.19 7.58 -11.43
C SER A 541 25.44 7.30 -12.74
N ALA A 542 25.33 8.31 -13.62
CA ALA A 542 24.66 8.15 -14.93
C ALA A 542 25.24 6.99 -15.77
N ARG A 543 26.53 6.68 -15.60
CA ARG A 543 27.20 5.57 -16.31
C ARG A 543 27.14 4.23 -15.57
N ARG A 544 26.81 4.25 -14.28
CA ARG A 544 26.78 3.08 -13.41
C ARG A 544 25.66 3.23 -12.39
N PRO A 545 24.40 3.08 -12.83
CA PRO A 545 23.27 3.08 -11.93
C PRO A 545 23.28 1.79 -11.10
N ILE A 546 22.97 1.88 -9.82
CA ILE A 546 22.96 0.75 -8.89
C ILE A 546 21.51 0.51 -8.49
N TRP A 547 20.94 -0.55 -9.06
CA TRP A 547 19.59 -1.02 -8.77
C TRP A 547 19.63 -2.37 -8.10
N THR A 548 18.67 -2.64 -7.22
CA THR A 548 18.38 -3.95 -6.66
C THR A 548 16.89 -4.23 -6.72
N VAL A 549 16.51 -5.49 -6.68
CA VAL A 549 15.13 -5.96 -6.65
C VAL A 549 14.92 -6.87 -5.47
N GLY A 550 13.70 -7.03 -5.00
CA GLY A 550 13.40 -7.90 -3.87
C GLY A 550 11.91 -8.13 -3.64
N THR A 551 11.64 -9.05 -2.73
CA THR A 551 10.28 -9.44 -2.31
C THR A 551 9.83 -8.73 -1.03
N LEU A 552 10.63 -7.81 -0.49
CA LEU A 552 10.23 -7.02 0.67
C LEU A 552 8.98 -6.20 0.34
N ALA A 553 7.90 -6.41 1.09
CA ALA A 553 6.64 -5.72 0.94
C ALA A 553 6.44 -4.73 2.10
N ARG A 554 6.27 -3.45 1.78
CA ARG A 554 5.90 -2.42 2.76
C ARG A 554 4.89 -1.45 2.15
N THR A 555 3.83 -1.18 2.88
CA THR A 555 2.75 -0.30 2.42
C THR A 555 2.99 1.16 2.76
N THR A 556 3.89 1.42 3.69
CA THR A 556 4.37 2.77 4.01
C THR A 556 5.70 2.71 4.72
N TRP A 557 6.47 3.80 4.66
CA TRP A 557 7.83 3.89 5.19
C TRP A 557 8.10 5.29 5.73
N ALA A 558 8.77 5.36 6.87
CA ALA A 558 9.34 6.59 7.43
C ALA A 558 10.83 6.38 7.70
N ASP A 559 11.64 7.34 7.30
CA ASP A 559 13.09 7.29 7.49
C ASP A 559 13.51 7.47 8.95
N SER A 560 14.79 7.35 9.20
CA SER A 560 15.44 7.35 10.52
C SER A 560 15.40 8.68 11.28
N ALA A 561 14.87 9.76 10.69
CA ALA A 561 14.98 11.13 11.22
C ALA A 561 14.43 11.30 12.65
N VAL A 562 13.29 10.71 12.98
CA VAL A 562 12.66 10.88 14.31
C VAL A 562 13.12 9.82 15.29
N PHE A 563 13.14 8.55 14.89
CA PHE A 563 13.43 7.42 15.79
C PHE A 563 14.85 6.86 15.68
N GLY A 564 15.69 7.41 14.81
CA GLY A 564 17.07 6.96 14.58
C GLY A 564 17.22 5.69 13.74
N LYS A 565 16.13 5.03 13.42
CA LYS A 565 16.03 3.88 12.51
C LYS A 565 14.77 4.01 11.67
N PRO A 566 14.75 3.46 10.44
CA PRO A 566 13.56 3.47 9.61
C PRO A 566 12.44 2.62 10.22
N HIS A 567 11.22 3.09 10.07
CA HIS A 567 10.00 2.38 10.45
C HIS A 567 9.11 2.17 9.24
N ALA A 568 8.40 1.04 9.20
CA ALA A 568 7.53 0.70 8.09
C ALA A 568 6.37 -0.19 8.54
N LEU A 569 5.31 -0.24 7.72
CA LEU A 569 4.21 -1.15 7.93
C LEU A 569 4.12 -2.17 6.79
N GLU A 570 3.74 -3.37 7.15
CA GLU A 570 3.44 -4.49 6.25
C GLU A 570 1.96 -4.84 6.39
N TYR A 571 1.24 -4.90 5.29
CA TYR A 571 -0.16 -5.33 5.27
C TYR A 571 -0.26 -6.82 4.97
N ASP A 572 -1.00 -7.52 5.80
CA ASP A 572 -1.36 -8.94 5.69
C ASP A 572 -2.87 -9.01 5.50
N ALA A 573 -3.32 -9.24 4.27
CA ALA A 573 -4.74 -9.23 3.91
C ALA A 573 -5.53 -10.38 4.57
N ASP A 574 -4.86 -11.50 4.83
CA ASP A 574 -5.45 -12.67 5.49
C ASP A 574 -5.22 -12.66 7.02
N GLY A 575 -4.55 -11.63 7.52
CA GLY A 575 -4.19 -11.50 8.93
C GLY A 575 -5.42 -11.19 9.80
N VAL A 576 -5.50 -11.85 10.94
CA VAL A 576 -6.59 -11.65 11.92
C VAL A 576 -6.00 -11.15 13.24
N GLU A 577 -6.59 -10.09 13.79
CA GLU A 577 -6.23 -9.55 15.10
C GLU A 577 -6.85 -10.39 16.21
N GLY A 578 -6.10 -10.62 17.28
CA GLY A 578 -6.62 -11.32 18.47
C GLY A 578 -7.60 -10.45 19.25
N SER A 579 -8.65 -11.04 19.80
CA SER A 579 -9.71 -10.33 20.55
C SER A 579 -9.23 -9.62 21.83
N THR A 580 -8.01 -9.91 22.28
CA THR A 580 -7.39 -9.24 23.45
C THR A 580 -6.52 -8.04 23.06
N SER A 581 -6.35 -7.77 21.76
CA SER A 581 -5.58 -6.63 21.27
C SER A 581 -6.29 -5.30 21.53
N SER A 582 -5.53 -4.27 21.87
CA SER A 582 -6.05 -2.91 22.04
C SER A 582 -6.56 -2.28 20.74
N THR A 583 -6.18 -2.85 19.61
CA THR A 583 -6.58 -2.40 18.27
C THR A 583 -7.72 -3.20 17.67
N TYR A 584 -8.18 -4.25 18.34
CA TYR A 584 -9.18 -5.19 17.85
C TYR A 584 -10.50 -4.52 17.43
N VAL A 585 -11.02 -4.95 16.29
CA VAL A 585 -12.36 -4.63 15.80
C VAL A 585 -13.12 -5.92 15.56
N GLN A 586 -14.22 -6.12 16.29
CA GLN A 586 -15.05 -7.31 16.18
C GLN A 586 -15.73 -7.35 14.80
N GLY A 587 -15.64 -8.50 14.14
CA GLY A 587 -16.23 -8.71 12.81
C GLY A 587 -15.45 -8.05 11.66
N ASN A 588 -14.22 -7.57 11.91
CA ASN A 588 -13.36 -7.05 10.85
C ASN A 588 -13.09 -8.13 9.78
N THR A 589 -13.31 -7.79 8.55
CA THR A 589 -13.07 -8.65 7.37
C THR A 589 -11.81 -8.24 6.59
N ASP A 590 -11.28 -7.05 6.86
CA ASP A 590 -10.01 -6.62 6.30
C ASP A 590 -8.85 -7.26 7.08
N GLY A 591 -7.69 -7.34 6.46
CA GLY A 591 -6.49 -7.81 7.14
C GLY A 591 -5.97 -6.86 8.22
N ILE A 592 -4.73 -7.07 8.60
CA ILE A 592 -4.03 -6.29 9.61
C ILE A 592 -2.72 -5.75 9.06
N SER A 593 -2.22 -4.67 9.64
CA SER A 593 -0.88 -4.18 9.36
C SER A 593 0.03 -4.32 10.58
N THR A 594 1.25 -4.80 10.33
CA THR A 594 2.29 -4.96 11.36
C THR A 594 3.30 -3.82 11.26
N TYR A 595 3.58 -3.15 12.36
CA TYR A 595 4.52 -2.04 12.44
C TYR A 595 5.92 -2.54 12.80
N TYR A 596 6.92 -2.23 11.97
CA TYR A 596 8.30 -2.68 12.15
C TYR A 596 9.28 -1.52 12.28
N GLN A 597 10.33 -1.74 13.07
CA GLN A 597 11.59 -1.01 13.01
C GLN A 597 12.58 -1.80 12.17
N HIS A 598 13.07 -1.19 11.11
CA HIS A 598 14.07 -1.76 10.20
C HIS A 598 15.51 -1.54 10.69
N GLU A 599 16.47 -2.17 10.01
CA GLU A 599 17.90 -2.14 10.31
C GLU A 599 18.22 -2.58 11.75
N THR A 600 17.49 -3.61 12.21
CA THR A 600 17.58 -4.13 13.58
C THR A 600 17.83 -5.64 13.56
N GLY A 601 19.06 -6.05 13.92
CA GLY A 601 19.47 -7.46 13.86
C GLY A 601 19.64 -7.97 12.43
N THR A 602 19.58 -9.29 12.28
CA THR A 602 19.78 -9.99 10.99
C THR A 602 18.53 -10.68 10.46
N ASP A 603 17.48 -10.77 11.28
CA ASP A 603 16.30 -11.56 11.01
C ASP A 603 15.03 -10.75 11.20
N GLN A 604 13.91 -11.29 10.75
CA GLN A 604 12.58 -10.77 11.08
C GLN A 604 12.19 -11.27 12.48
N VAL A 605 11.70 -10.35 13.31
CA VAL A 605 11.11 -10.68 14.62
C VAL A 605 9.66 -10.17 14.64
N LYS A 606 8.69 -11.09 14.60
CA LYS A 606 7.24 -10.81 14.63
C LYS A 606 6.60 -11.60 15.77
N GLY A 607 5.88 -10.93 16.69
CA GLY A 607 5.25 -11.59 17.83
C GLY A 607 6.20 -12.41 18.71
N GLY A 608 7.47 -12.01 18.81
CA GLY A 608 8.51 -12.78 19.51
C GLY A 608 9.10 -13.96 18.73
N THR A 609 8.53 -14.30 17.57
CA THR A 609 9.05 -15.35 16.68
C THR A 609 10.14 -14.78 15.78
N VAL A 610 11.29 -15.48 15.70
CA VAL A 610 12.41 -15.13 14.82
C VAL A 610 12.32 -15.94 13.54
N THR A 611 12.27 -15.26 12.40
CA THR A 611 12.23 -15.88 11.07
C THR A 611 13.42 -15.39 10.24
N ALA A 612 14.07 -16.31 9.51
CA ALA A 612 15.19 -15.95 8.67
C ALA A 612 14.78 -15.03 7.52
N ILE A 613 15.52 -13.95 7.32
CA ILE A 613 15.47 -13.17 6.09
C ILE A 613 16.40 -13.87 5.10
N GLN A 614 15.82 -14.53 4.13
CA GLN A 614 16.56 -15.16 3.06
C GLN A 614 17.06 -14.10 2.09
N ALA A 615 18.36 -14.05 1.92
CA ALA A 615 19.01 -13.16 0.96
C ALA A 615 19.81 -13.97 -0.05
N ASN A 616 19.74 -13.59 -1.31
CA ASN A 616 20.50 -14.22 -2.35
C ASN A 616 20.94 -13.23 -3.42
N ILE A 617 22.06 -13.55 -4.10
CA ILE A 617 22.54 -12.80 -5.25
C ILE A 617 23.10 -13.77 -6.28
N LEU A 618 22.81 -13.51 -7.57
CA LEU A 618 23.23 -14.33 -8.70
C LEU A 618 23.98 -13.48 -9.72
N SER A 619 25.16 -13.94 -10.13
CA SER A 619 25.93 -13.29 -11.19
C SER A 619 25.45 -13.67 -12.60
N GLY A 620 25.76 -12.83 -13.58
CA GLY A 620 25.77 -13.24 -14.98
C GLY A 620 26.77 -14.38 -15.22
N ASP A 621 26.62 -15.03 -16.35
CA ASP A 621 27.52 -16.09 -16.79
C ASP A 621 28.88 -15.48 -17.14
N PHE A 622 29.96 -16.04 -16.61
CA PHE A 622 31.30 -15.58 -16.94
C PHE A 622 32.16 -16.72 -17.46
N ASP A 623 32.99 -16.39 -18.43
CA ASP A 623 34.01 -17.22 -19.04
C ASP A 623 35.34 -16.48 -19.01
N ILE A 624 36.35 -17.14 -18.46
CA ILE A 624 37.70 -16.56 -18.29
C ILE A 624 38.77 -17.34 -19.03
N THR A 625 38.38 -18.22 -19.94
CA THR A 625 39.31 -19.10 -20.66
C THR A 625 40.34 -18.34 -21.48
N GLN A 626 40.03 -17.21 -22.07
CA GLN A 626 40.99 -16.36 -22.75
C GLN A 626 42.11 -15.87 -21.85
N ARG A 627 41.82 -15.52 -20.59
CA ARG A 627 42.83 -15.10 -19.62
C ARG A 627 43.79 -16.23 -19.23
N VAL A 628 43.23 -17.40 -18.98
CA VAL A 628 44.01 -18.57 -18.61
C VAL A 628 44.99 -18.94 -19.71
N ILE A 629 44.63 -18.77 -20.98
CA ILE A 629 45.43 -19.13 -22.13
C ILE A 629 46.47 -18.06 -22.49
N ARG A 630 46.06 -16.77 -22.45
CA ARG A 630 46.92 -15.66 -22.94
C ARG A 630 47.84 -15.08 -21.86
N GLY A 631 47.68 -15.43 -20.59
CA GLY A 631 48.53 -14.93 -19.50
C GLY A 631 48.49 -13.40 -19.29
N ALA A 632 47.54 -12.71 -19.92
CA ALA A 632 47.46 -11.27 -19.88
C ALA A 632 46.80 -10.80 -18.55
N GLN A 633 47.44 -9.87 -17.87
CA GLN A 633 46.82 -9.04 -16.83
C GLN A 633 46.06 -7.92 -17.51
N THR A 634 44.81 -8.15 -17.79
CA THR A 634 43.90 -7.10 -18.31
C THR A 634 42.99 -6.57 -17.22
N ASN A 635 42.54 -5.32 -17.35
CA ASN A 635 41.55 -4.68 -16.45
C ASN A 635 40.26 -5.49 -16.47
N ILE A 636 39.55 -5.47 -15.35
CA ILE A 636 38.26 -6.17 -15.15
C ILE A 636 37.23 -5.86 -16.25
N ALA A 637 37.30 -4.68 -16.86
CA ALA A 637 36.42 -4.27 -17.96
C ALA A 637 36.67 -5.01 -19.30
N ASP A 638 37.82 -5.66 -19.47
CA ASP A 638 38.21 -6.37 -20.71
C ASP A 638 38.01 -7.89 -20.62
N LEU A 639 37.25 -8.33 -19.67
CA LEU A 639 37.08 -9.73 -19.25
C LEU A 639 36.05 -10.52 -20.04
N ARG A 640 35.82 -10.21 -21.29
CA ARG A 640 34.91 -11.00 -22.13
C ARG A 640 35.62 -12.29 -22.58
N GLY A 641 35.12 -13.43 -22.04
CA GLY A 641 35.43 -14.73 -22.59
C GLY A 641 34.68 -14.96 -23.91
N ASP A 642 35.20 -15.79 -24.77
CA ASP A 642 34.58 -16.16 -26.05
C ASP A 642 33.88 -17.54 -25.99
N GLY A 643 33.86 -18.21 -24.82
CA GLY A 643 33.22 -19.50 -24.63
C GLY A 643 33.85 -20.64 -25.43
N GLU A 644 35.05 -20.44 -26.01
CA GLU A 644 35.66 -21.40 -26.88
C GLU A 644 36.14 -22.63 -26.11
N PHE A 645 36.57 -22.47 -24.85
CA PHE A 645 37.18 -23.50 -24.04
C PHE A 645 36.32 -23.96 -22.87
N MET A 646 36.43 -25.24 -22.54
CA MET A 646 35.94 -25.76 -21.27
C MET A 646 36.86 -25.31 -20.13
N MET A 647 36.30 -24.93 -19.02
CA MET A 647 37.02 -24.59 -17.79
C MET A 647 36.90 -25.72 -16.79
N LYS A 648 38.02 -26.09 -16.20
CA LYS A 648 38.08 -26.98 -15.05
C LYS A 648 38.31 -26.18 -13.78
N ILE A 649 37.36 -26.27 -12.85
CA ILE A 649 37.41 -25.60 -11.56
C ILE A 649 37.94 -26.59 -10.53
N ARG A 650 39.02 -26.25 -9.83
CA ARG A 650 39.66 -27.12 -8.81
C ARG A 650 39.27 -26.73 -7.41
N ARG A 651 39.13 -25.44 -7.17
CA ARG A 651 38.73 -24.87 -5.87
C ARG A 651 38.26 -23.48 -6.01
N PHE A 652 37.55 -23.01 -4.99
CA PHE A 652 37.33 -21.58 -4.79
C PHE A 652 37.79 -21.16 -3.39
N ILE A 653 38.15 -19.90 -3.28
CA ILE A 653 38.50 -19.23 -2.03
C ILE A 653 37.46 -18.15 -1.79
N PRO A 654 36.53 -18.36 -0.84
CA PRO A 654 35.60 -17.34 -0.45
C PRO A 654 36.33 -16.19 0.24
N ASP A 655 35.80 -14.98 0.07
CA ASP A 655 36.29 -13.80 0.76
C ASP A 655 35.07 -12.96 1.17
N PHE A 656 34.91 -12.77 2.47
CA PHE A 656 33.83 -11.97 3.05
C PHE A 656 34.43 -10.82 3.85
N VAL A 657 33.92 -9.62 3.66
CA VAL A 657 34.27 -8.45 4.47
C VAL A 657 33.80 -8.67 5.90
N SER A 658 32.57 -9.21 6.05
CA SER A 658 32.00 -9.66 7.31
C SER A 658 31.11 -10.87 7.05
N GLN A 659 31.05 -11.79 8.01
CA GLN A 659 30.20 -12.97 7.98
C GLN A 659 29.82 -13.37 9.39
N THR A 660 28.52 -13.59 9.60
CA THR A 660 27.95 -14.20 10.80
C THR A 660 27.16 -15.43 10.39
N GLY A 661 27.38 -16.54 11.09
CA GLY A 661 26.77 -17.82 10.72
C GLY A 661 27.29 -18.39 9.40
N ASN A 662 26.48 -19.17 8.72
CA ASN A 662 26.84 -19.87 7.50
C ASN A 662 26.31 -19.14 6.25
N THR A 663 27.08 -19.19 5.16
CA THR A 663 26.65 -18.72 3.84
C THR A 663 26.75 -19.87 2.87
N GLN A 664 25.78 -20.00 1.98
CA GLN A 664 25.78 -21.03 0.94
C GLN A 664 26.33 -20.45 -0.36
N ILE A 665 27.24 -21.17 -1.00
CA ILE A 665 27.79 -20.80 -2.31
C ILE A 665 27.47 -21.90 -3.29
N THR A 666 26.87 -21.56 -4.41
CA THR A 666 26.55 -22.45 -5.51
C THR A 666 27.21 -21.95 -6.80
N LEU A 667 27.83 -22.82 -7.56
CA LEU A 667 28.34 -22.55 -8.89
C LEU A 667 27.40 -23.20 -9.91
N ASN A 668 26.66 -22.39 -10.65
CA ASN A 668 25.83 -22.87 -11.75
C ASN A 668 26.69 -23.05 -12.99
N LEU A 669 26.72 -24.27 -13.51
CA LEU A 669 27.59 -24.66 -14.60
C LEU A 669 26.78 -24.73 -15.90
N LYS A 670 27.26 -24.07 -16.96
CA LYS A 670 26.62 -24.06 -18.28
C LYS A 670 27.57 -24.51 -19.37
N ASN A 671 27.06 -25.28 -20.30
CA ASN A 671 27.80 -25.68 -21.51
C ASN A 671 27.35 -24.87 -22.73
N TYR A 672 26.11 -24.40 -22.73
CA TYR A 672 25.51 -23.57 -23.78
C TYR A 672 24.79 -22.39 -23.15
N SER A 673 24.74 -21.26 -23.89
CA SER A 673 24.08 -20.02 -23.41
C SER A 673 22.58 -20.20 -23.07
N ASN A 674 21.91 -21.10 -23.77
CA ASN A 674 20.48 -21.38 -23.57
C ASN A 674 20.21 -22.52 -22.58
N ASP A 675 21.21 -23.00 -21.86
CA ASP A 675 20.99 -23.94 -20.76
C ASP A 675 20.15 -23.23 -19.67
N THR A 676 18.87 -23.58 -19.55
CA THR A 676 17.86 -22.85 -18.76
C THR A 676 17.86 -23.23 -17.31
N ALA A 677 18.15 -24.18 -16.79
CA ALA A 677 18.35 -24.45 -15.37
C ALA A 677 19.74 -24.99 -15.22
N ALA A 678 20.30 -24.85 -14.09
CA ALA A 678 21.55 -25.53 -13.75
C ALA A 678 21.43 -26.99 -14.15
N SER A 679 21.70 -27.28 -15.42
CA SER A 679 21.79 -28.66 -15.93
C SER A 679 22.87 -29.45 -15.13
N SER A 680 23.75 -28.72 -14.46
CA SER A 680 24.55 -29.17 -13.32
C SER A 680 24.88 -27.97 -12.42
N SER A 681 24.38 -27.93 -11.19
CA SER A 681 24.86 -27.03 -10.15
C SER A 681 25.85 -27.77 -9.27
N LEU A 682 26.91 -27.08 -8.88
CA LEU A 682 27.89 -27.57 -7.95
C LEU A 682 27.73 -26.85 -6.60
N GLY A 683 27.34 -27.57 -5.60
CA GLY A 683 26.95 -27.04 -4.30
C GLY A 683 25.50 -27.38 -3.94
N PRO A 684 24.85 -26.67 -2.96
CA PRO A 684 25.42 -25.55 -2.20
C PRO A 684 26.56 -25.99 -1.26
N PHE A 685 27.62 -25.21 -1.25
CA PHE A 685 28.71 -25.36 -0.30
C PHE A 685 28.47 -24.45 0.92
N THR A 686 28.51 -25.05 2.09
CA THR A 686 28.43 -24.25 3.34
C THR A 686 29.81 -23.64 3.63
N VAL A 687 29.83 -22.31 3.66
CA VAL A 687 31.00 -21.50 3.96
C VAL A 687 30.79 -20.80 5.30
N THR A 688 31.80 -20.89 6.17
CA THR A 688 31.86 -20.25 7.49
C THR A 688 32.99 -19.23 7.52
N SER A 689 33.02 -18.38 8.55
CA SER A 689 34.13 -17.43 8.76
C SER A 689 35.52 -18.11 8.90
N SER A 690 35.57 -19.41 9.20
CA SER A 690 36.80 -20.19 9.28
C SER A 690 37.14 -20.95 7.98
N THR A 691 36.27 -20.91 6.97
CA THR A 691 36.47 -21.62 5.70
C THR A 691 37.55 -20.91 4.86
N THR A 692 38.72 -21.49 4.75
CA THR A 692 39.83 -20.92 3.98
C THR A 692 39.75 -21.21 2.48
N LYS A 693 39.23 -22.37 2.11
CA LYS A 693 39.03 -22.80 0.73
C LYS A 693 37.99 -23.91 0.65
N VAL A 694 37.42 -24.08 -0.53
CA VAL A 694 36.57 -25.23 -0.88
C VAL A 694 37.16 -25.91 -2.11
N ASP A 695 37.60 -27.12 -1.97
CA ASP A 695 38.11 -27.94 -3.08
C ASP A 695 36.93 -28.55 -3.85
N THR A 696 36.93 -28.41 -5.17
CA THR A 696 35.87 -28.87 -6.05
C THR A 696 36.40 -29.57 -7.29
N ARG A 697 35.51 -30.17 -8.08
CA ARG A 697 35.79 -30.67 -9.41
C ARG A 697 34.61 -30.39 -10.32
N ALA A 698 34.71 -29.33 -11.08
CA ALA A 698 33.70 -28.98 -12.07
C ALA A 698 34.32 -28.72 -13.43
N ARG A 699 33.54 -28.90 -14.49
CA ARG A 699 33.91 -28.63 -15.87
C ARG A 699 32.72 -28.01 -16.59
N ALA A 700 32.88 -26.81 -17.12
CA ALA A 700 31.83 -26.08 -17.84
C ALA A 700 32.46 -25.07 -18.80
N ARG A 701 31.67 -24.52 -19.75
CA ARG A 701 32.07 -23.38 -20.59
C ARG A 701 31.87 -22.07 -19.86
N ALA A 702 30.77 -21.92 -19.18
CA ALA A 702 30.44 -20.73 -18.44
C ALA A 702 29.97 -21.10 -17.02
N ILE A 703 30.08 -20.14 -16.10
CA ILE A 703 29.75 -20.31 -14.69
C ILE A 703 28.99 -19.08 -14.22
N ALA A 704 27.95 -19.28 -13.44
CA ALA A 704 27.36 -18.23 -12.63
C ALA A 704 27.53 -18.51 -11.15
N LEU A 705 27.85 -17.47 -10.38
CA LEU A 705 28.04 -17.56 -8.92
C LEU A 705 26.73 -17.17 -8.22
N LYS A 706 26.22 -18.04 -7.37
CA LYS A 706 25.13 -17.74 -6.44
C LYS A 706 25.64 -17.75 -5.01
N VAL A 707 25.30 -16.71 -4.26
CA VAL A 707 25.57 -16.57 -2.82
C VAL A 707 24.25 -16.38 -2.10
N GLU A 708 23.99 -17.15 -1.05
CA GLU A 708 22.74 -17.09 -0.31
C GLU A 708 22.88 -17.47 1.16
N ASN A 709 21.93 -17.04 1.98
CA ASN A 709 21.71 -17.58 3.32
C ASN A 709 20.29 -18.14 3.44
N THR A 710 20.10 -19.14 4.30
CA THR A 710 18.84 -19.89 4.40
C THR A 710 18.32 -20.04 5.83
N SER A 711 19.08 -19.61 6.83
CA SER A 711 18.74 -19.79 8.24
C SER A 711 18.83 -18.50 9.03
N THR A 712 18.28 -18.52 10.23
CA THR A 712 18.35 -17.39 11.18
C THR A 712 19.78 -17.14 11.65
N ALA A 713 20.02 -15.93 12.15
CA ALA A 713 21.31 -15.46 12.66
C ALA A 713 22.44 -15.53 11.62
N GLN A 714 22.10 -15.40 10.34
CA GLN A 714 23.06 -15.36 9.24
C GLN A 714 23.12 -13.98 8.60
N ASP A 715 24.33 -13.50 8.44
CA ASP A 715 24.62 -12.23 7.78
C ASP A 715 25.92 -12.34 6.98
N TRP A 716 26.00 -11.62 5.86
CA TRP A 716 27.16 -11.62 5.02
C TRP A 716 27.33 -10.34 4.22
N LYS A 717 28.61 -9.98 4.04
CA LYS A 717 29.06 -8.96 3.10
C LYS A 717 30.15 -9.58 2.24
N LEU A 718 29.87 -9.74 0.96
CA LEU A 718 30.78 -10.42 0.03
C LEU A 718 31.97 -9.51 -0.28
N GLY A 719 33.16 -10.08 -0.24
CA GLY A 719 34.40 -9.47 -0.68
C GLY A 719 34.80 -9.92 -2.10
N THR A 720 36.09 -10.21 -2.28
CA THR A 720 36.63 -10.61 -3.58
C THR A 720 36.71 -12.12 -3.70
N PHE A 721 35.86 -12.71 -4.52
CA PHE A 721 35.84 -14.17 -4.77
C PHE A 721 37.02 -14.61 -5.66
N ARG A 722 37.65 -15.76 -5.36
CA ARG A 722 38.73 -16.29 -6.17
C ARG A 722 38.44 -17.72 -6.60
N LEU A 723 38.70 -18.01 -7.88
CA LEU A 723 38.57 -19.35 -8.48
C LEU A 723 39.95 -19.86 -8.96
N ASP A 724 40.24 -21.13 -8.70
CA ASP A 724 41.38 -21.84 -9.30
C ASP A 724 40.91 -22.58 -10.55
N LEU A 725 41.24 -22.01 -11.69
CA LEU A 725 40.74 -22.41 -13.00
C LEU A 725 41.87 -22.94 -13.88
N GLN A 726 41.52 -23.89 -14.72
CA GLN A 726 42.41 -24.43 -15.75
C GLN A 726 41.62 -24.66 -17.04
N ALA A 727 42.17 -24.26 -18.17
CA ALA A 727 41.61 -24.63 -19.46
C ALA A 727 41.67 -26.16 -19.67
N ASP A 728 40.57 -26.74 -20.13
CA ASP A 728 40.39 -28.19 -20.24
C ASP A 728 39.84 -28.60 -21.62
N GLY A 729 40.41 -28.04 -22.68
CA GLY A 729 40.06 -28.35 -24.06
C GLY A 729 38.85 -27.58 -24.60
N ARG A 730 38.48 -27.89 -25.86
CA ARG A 730 37.38 -27.24 -26.57
C ARG A 730 36.06 -28.05 -26.58
N ARG A 731 36.07 -29.26 -26.04
CA ARG A 731 34.92 -30.19 -25.96
C ARG A 731 34.70 -30.69 -24.55
#